data_9b2999c83843ec4d46527d84dc6133ec
#
_entry.id   9b2999c83843ec4d46527d84dc6133ec
#
_cell.length_a   1.000
_cell.length_b   1.000
_cell.length_c   1.000
_cell.angle_alpha   90.00
_cell.angle_beta   90.00
_cell.angle_gamma   90.00
#
_symmetry.space_group_name_H-M   'P 1'
#
loop_
_entity.id
_entity.type
_entity.pdbx_description
1 polymer ?
#
loop_
_entity_poly.entity_id
_entity_poly.type
_entity_poly.pdbx_seq_one_letter_code
_entity_poly.pdbx_strand_id
1 'polypeptide(L)'
;MRVYLKTMAAWIACWLISASSLFAASNALIVVGATGSPSVATDLAAVAHGIQEDLKQRGFAPEATEILGLDLEKGRITKDKVLESLRRRQALHPSDEFWLILLGFSGRTDEDAPAFQVSGPRLTAADLKAALDAIPAQQFVFVGTSDSGGFVPLLMAPHRTVLAATRDEGEIDLPRFPEAWEAALKENPRASWKEIAAQAAVLTEKTYTDGSLALGEHARLGDPETGEVLEAPFGVNTVAQPAGKPPADGAMALLDASDIKVEIRKPNAEWEKQPPTAETKRLIAEGRAAPNPEGFNSLLLEQRLGYRVNEDRTAEDFVMRRIYIAREDGVARWANFLLPQDPPAVTTKLVAARIIQPDGSSTILNPARMPPASDCSSGMCGALTMVFMPDAHAGCLVEIAYRTQHLLDASLPDFSEELPVQQDIPALLTELQLQVPANNRVHFKLRNSDQKRTETLANGMRTISWKLENLPAFEPLPYDPPARDLTVALDISSLDSWDAFATWYRRLARGSDIQDPAVKAKADDLAAGAASRLDKIRRAYEFVSALRYVAIEFGVNGIRPRPPALVLQNRYGDCKDKANLLIALLADMGIDSRFSVLNRGSSTDVTFPSWQFNHAIAYVPKTPEAGQPEDLWLDTTDSTAPFPTLSPGDVGRAALVFNGDSAQFLNVTAAGKEGARLEEFWRLAQQPDGVWKGVLINDWSGLAEYDVRNSVRGLSPRQRDFVFQTELAKQLDNSDFSNLHLSPVDDLSIPLHRDVQVSSPAAPFPRTGFPVETYFAPPERDRPLLLNNGQKLRLTQTVILIYDHGDPPTGPAPFKAEAAGLHAAASWKCIRAHTWQREAELEITEPLVPQTDYVAVRHMLRNWNDYLIH
;
A
#
# COMPACT_ATOMS: atom_id res chain seq x y z
N MET A 1 46.29 -45.64 56.70
CA MET A 1 46.62 -45.01 55.39
C MET A 1 45.54 -45.27 54.28
N ARG A 2 44.81 -46.38 54.24
CA ARG A 2 43.73 -46.65 53.25
C ARG A 2 42.37 -46.01 53.53
N VAL A 3 42.13 -45.54 54.78
CA VAL A 3 40.87 -44.85 55.11
C VAL A 3 40.95 -43.33 54.86
N TYR A 4 42.13 -42.73 55.02
CA TYR A 4 42.34 -41.30 54.67
C TYR A 4 42.34 -40.95 53.21
N LEU A 5 42.69 -41.90 52.30
CA LEU A 5 42.63 -41.69 50.85
C LEU A 5 41.22 -41.77 50.31
N LYS A 6 40.29 -42.53 50.91
CA LYS A 6 38.87 -42.56 50.43
C LYS A 6 38.09 -41.35 50.91
N THR A 7 38.41 -40.75 52.03
CA THR A 7 37.77 -39.49 52.46
C THR A 7 38.29 -38.26 51.72
N MET A 8 39.56 -38.19 51.32
CA MET A 8 40.10 -37.16 50.45
C MET A 8 39.56 -37.23 49.05
N ALA A 9 39.39 -38.44 48.48
CA ALA A 9 38.78 -38.60 47.15
C ALA A 9 37.29 -38.20 47.13
N ALA A 10 36.56 -38.46 48.20
CA ALA A 10 35.15 -38.01 48.34
C ALA A 10 35.05 -36.50 48.50
N TRP A 11 35.96 -35.84 49.21
CA TRP A 11 36.04 -34.40 49.38
C TRP A 11 36.49 -33.70 48.08
N ILE A 12 37.39 -34.26 47.29
CA ILE A 12 37.79 -33.75 45.97
C ILE A 12 36.66 -33.96 44.94
N ALA A 13 35.94 -35.09 45.00
CA ALA A 13 34.80 -35.32 44.16
C ALA A 13 33.62 -34.36 44.51
N CYS A 14 33.34 -34.11 45.77
CA CYS A 14 32.39 -33.09 46.22
C CYS A 14 32.83 -31.66 45.86
N TRP A 15 34.12 -31.35 45.89
CA TRP A 15 34.66 -30.03 45.48
C TRP A 15 34.65 -29.86 43.97
N LEU A 16 34.86 -30.92 43.20
CA LEU A 16 34.71 -30.86 41.74
C LEU A 16 33.25 -30.82 41.26
N ILE A 17 32.31 -31.34 42.06
CA ILE A 17 30.86 -31.23 41.75
C ILE A 17 30.30 -29.84 42.18
N SER A 18 30.92 -29.21 43.23
CA SER A 18 30.51 -27.84 43.62
C SER A 18 31.27 -26.72 42.89
N ALA A 19 32.35 -27.04 42.16
CA ALA A 19 33.07 -26.05 41.33
C ALA A 19 32.53 -25.94 39.89
N SER A 20 31.63 -26.80 39.48
CA SER A 20 30.98 -26.73 38.16
C SER A 20 29.73 -25.79 38.13
N SER A 21 29.44 -25.06 39.17
CA SER A 21 28.29 -24.15 39.27
C SER A 21 28.62 -22.66 39.48
N LEU A 22 29.82 -22.22 39.09
CA LEU A 22 30.28 -20.82 39.27
C LEU A 22 30.56 -20.05 37.97
N PHE A 23 30.26 -20.63 36.85
CA PHE A 23 30.25 -19.85 35.59
C PHE A 23 28.81 -19.64 35.14
N ALA A 24 28.41 -18.39 35.01
CA ALA A 24 27.13 -18.03 34.45
C ALA A 24 27.00 -18.68 33.04
N ALA A 25 25.92 -19.41 32.82
CA ALA A 25 25.65 -20.03 31.52
C ALA A 25 25.08 -18.99 30.56
N SER A 26 25.64 -18.93 29.37
CA SER A 26 25.12 -18.07 28.31
C SER A 26 24.24 -18.89 27.37
N ASN A 27 23.01 -18.40 27.06
CA ASN A 27 22.01 -19.09 26.25
C ASN A 27 21.40 -18.13 25.24
N ALA A 28 21.16 -18.58 24.01
CA ALA A 28 20.58 -17.76 22.96
C ALA A 28 19.45 -18.47 22.22
N LEU A 29 18.46 -17.68 21.81
CA LEU A 29 17.39 -18.05 20.90
C LEU A 29 17.33 -17.04 19.74
N ILE A 30 17.63 -17.49 18.54
CA ILE A 30 17.51 -16.71 17.30
C ILE A 30 16.26 -17.21 16.60
N VAL A 31 15.35 -16.29 16.24
CA VAL A 31 14.09 -16.62 15.56
C VAL A 31 14.03 -15.87 14.23
N VAL A 32 14.06 -16.61 13.13
CA VAL A 32 13.78 -16.07 11.81
C VAL A 32 12.28 -16.21 11.55
N GLY A 33 11.59 -15.08 11.44
CA GLY A 33 10.14 -15.00 11.25
C GLY A 33 9.70 -15.29 9.82
N ALA A 34 8.52 -14.79 9.47
CA ALA A 34 8.04 -14.85 8.10
C ALA A 34 8.90 -13.94 7.21
N THR A 35 9.44 -14.49 6.13
CA THR A 35 10.44 -13.82 5.28
C THR A 35 9.87 -13.24 3.98
N GLY A 36 8.63 -13.57 3.62
CA GLY A 36 7.96 -13.08 2.43
C GLY A 36 8.50 -13.67 1.12
N SER A 37 9.81 -13.83 0.96
CA SER A 37 10.44 -14.39 -0.24
C SER A 37 11.60 -15.34 0.08
N PRO A 38 11.97 -16.23 -0.86
CA PRO A 38 13.14 -17.12 -0.69
C PRO A 38 14.48 -16.39 -0.58
N SER A 39 14.64 -15.24 -1.27
CA SER A 39 15.87 -14.43 -1.18
C SER A 39 16.03 -13.84 0.22
N VAL A 40 15.01 -13.19 0.74
CA VAL A 40 15.01 -12.66 2.12
C VAL A 40 15.20 -13.79 3.14
N ALA A 41 14.64 -14.98 2.89
CA ALA A 41 14.89 -16.13 3.74
C ALA A 41 16.37 -16.53 3.76
N THR A 42 17.05 -16.49 2.60
CA THR A 42 18.48 -16.81 2.47
C THR A 42 19.33 -15.76 3.20
N ASP A 43 19.04 -14.48 3.01
CA ASP A 43 19.79 -13.38 3.63
C ASP A 43 19.64 -13.38 5.16
N LEU A 44 18.43 -13.51 5.68
CA LEU A 44 18.17 -13.61 7.11
C LEU A 44 18.75 -14.89 7.72
N ALA A 45 18.78 -15.99 6.96
CA ALA A 45 19.46 -17.21 7.39
C ALA A 45 20.97 -17.01 7.50
N ALA A 46 21.59 -16.27 6.56
CA ALA A 46 23.01 -15.94 6.60
C ALA A 46 23.33 -15.09 7.85
N VAL A 47 22.53 -14.05 8.12
CA VAL A 47 22.68 -13.22 9.33
C VAL A 47 22.49 -14.05 10.60
N ALA A 48 21.46 -14.92 10.66
CA ALA A 48 21.24 -15.78 11.82
C ALA A 48 22.39 -16.74 12.10
N HIS A 49 22.98 -17.34 11.05
CA HIS A 49 24.16 -18.20 11.16
C HIS A 49 25.42 -17.40 11.53
N GLY A 50 25.62 -16.21 10.95
CA GLY A 50 26.71 -15.30 11.32
C GLY A 50 26.67 -14.99 12.82
N ILE A 51 25.51 -14.56 13.30
CA ILE A 51 25.29 -14.29 14.74
C ILE A 51 25.58 -15.54 15.61
N GLN A 52 25.14 -16.71 15.19
CA GLN A 52 25.42 -17.96 15.94
C GLN A 52 26.93 -18.23 16.03
N GLU A 53 27.69 -18.02 14.96
CA GLU A 53 29.15 -18.21 14.96
C GLU A 53 29.85 -17.16 15.86
N ASP A 54 29.40 -15.91 15.81
CA ASP A 54 29.99 -14.83 16.62
C ASP A 54 29.67 -15.01 18.12
N LEU A 55 28.49 -15.53 18.45
CA LEU A 55 28.15 -15.91 19.82
C LEU A 55 29.06 -17.01 20.37
N LYS A 56 29.52 -17.95 19.54
CA LYS A 56 30.54 -18.94 19.96
C LYS A 56 31.87 -18.26 20.35
N GLN A 57 32.28 -17.24 19.58
CA GLN A 57 33.49 -16.46 19.87
C GLN A 57 33.32 -15.63 21.17
N ARG A 58 32.08 -15.23 21.47
CA ARG A 58 31.73 -14.57 22.74
C ARG A 58 31.72 -15.54 23.93
N GLY A 59 31.68 -16.86 23.71
CA GLY A 59 31.72 -17.88 24.74
C GLY A 59 30.41 -18.64 24.95
N PHE A 60 29.41 -18.45 24.08
CA PHE A 60 28.20 -19.27 24.09
C PHE A 60 28.52 -20.71 23.64
N ALA A 61 28.07 -21.70 24.41
CA ALA A 61 28.20 -23.08 23.96
C ALA A 61 27.32 -23.35 22.71
N PRO A 62 27.80 -24.10 21.73
CA PRO A 62 27.04 -24.37 20.50
C PRO A 62 25.64 -24.94 20.79
N GLU A 63 25.52 -25.85 21.76
CA GLU A 63 24.27 -26.45 22.20
C GLU A 63 23.34 -25.50 22.98
N ALA A 64 23.83 -24.36 23.43
CA ALA A 64 23.08 -23.33 24.15
C ALA A 64 22.48 -22.28 23.19
N THR A 65 22.82 -22.33 21.89
CA THR A 65 22.29 -21.43 20.86
C THR A 65 21.35 -22.18 19.94
N GLU A 66 20.05 -21.85 20.02
CA GLU A 66 19.00 -22.44 19.18
C GLU A 66 18.60 -21.44 18.09
N ILE A 67 18.49 -21.89 16.84
CA ILE A 67 17.91 -21.10 15.75
C ILE A 67 16.59 -21.76 15.34
N LEU A 68 15.53 -20.96 15.26
CA LEU A 68 14.22 -21.37 14.79
C LEU A 68 13.88 -20.64 13.46
N GLY A 69 13.24 -21.32 12.54
CA GLY A 69 12.70 -20.71 11.30
C GLY A 69 13.58 -20.88 10.06
N LEU A 70 14.74 -21.57 10.14
CA LEU A 70 15.62 -21.80 8.98
C LEU A 70 15.21 -22.98 8.08
N ASP A 71 14.54 -23.98 8.65
CA ASP A 71 14.23 -25.23 7.97
C ASP A 71 12.81 -25.18 7.38
N LEU A 72 12.72 -24.84 6.10
CA LEU A 72 11.46 -24.79 5.36
C LEU A 72 10.80 -26.17 5.20
N GLU A 73 11.61 -27.27 5.27
CA GLU A 73 11.11 -28.63 5.14
C GLU A 73 10.51 -29.17 6.46
N LYS A 74 10.99 -28.73 7.60
CA LYS A 74 10.50 -29.15 8.94
C LYS A 74 9.31 -28.34 9.47
N GLY A 75 8.75 -27.48 8.64
CA GLY A 75 7.59 -26.66 8.98
C GLY A 75 7.97 -25.29 9.54
N ARG A 76 7.15 -24.33 9.19
CA ARG A 76 7.33 -22.91 9.48
C ARG A 76 7.30 -22.62 10.98
N ILE A 77 7.98 -21.55 11.38
CA ILE A 77 7.96 -21.11 12.78
C ILE A 77 6.59 -20.55 13.12
N THR A 78 6.00 -21.04 14.20
CA THR A 78 4.73 -20.56 14.74
C THR A 78 4.92 -19.91 16.10
N LYS A 79 3.96 -19.09 16.52
CA LYS A 79 3.90 -18.49 17.86
C LYS A 79 4.14 -19.53 18.96
N ASP A 80 3.45 -20.69 18.89
CA ASP A 80 3.54 -21.73 19.92
C ASP A 80 4.94 -22.33 20.03
N LYS A 81 5.63 -22.55 18.90
CA LYS A 81 7.01 -23.05 18.88
C LYS A 81 7.98 -22.07 19.56
N VAL A 82 7.84 -20.76 19.30
CA VAL A 82 8.66 -19.73 19.94
C VAL A 82 8.39 -19.70 21.45
N LEU A 83 7.11 -19.67 21.84
CA LEU A 83 6.73 -19.67 23.26
C LEU A 83 7.15 -20.94 24.00
N GLU A 84 7.11 -22.11 23.34
CA GLU A 84 7.62 -23.36 23.88
C GLU A 84 9.13 -23.30 24.11
N SER A 85 9.87 -22.74 23.15
CA SER A 85 11.32 -22.56 23.28
C SER A 85 11.65 -21.59 24.44
N LEU A 86 10.91 -20.48 24.59
CA LEU A 86 11.07 -19.56 25.71
C LEU A 86 10.73 -20.22 27.07
N ARG A 87 9.69 -21.07 27.13
CA ARG A 87 9.34 -21.81 28.37
C ARG A 87 10.48 -22.71 28.83
N ARG A 88 11.21 -23.36 27.94
CA ARG A 88 12.39 -24.20 28.34
C ARG A 88 13.47 -23.39 29.05
N ARG A 89 13.55 -22.07 28.80
CA ARG A 89 14.52 -21.16 29.37
C ARG A 89 14.13 -20.60 30.74
N GLN A 90 12.94 -20.89 31.22
CA GLN A 90 12.53 -20.56 32.60
C GLN A 90 13.35 -21.29 33.67
N ALA A 91 14.09 -22.35 33.27
CA ALA A 91 14.99 -23.09 34.15
C ALA A 91 16.38 -22.42 34.34
N LEU A 92 16.67 -21.32 33.63
CA LEU A 92 17.92 -20.57 33.77
C LEU A 92 18.04 -19.95 35.18
N HIS A 93 19.29 -19.79 35.64
CA HIS A 93 19.58 -19.16 36.91
C HIS A 93 19.64 -17.61 36.81
N PRO A 94 19.34 -16.83 37.83
CA PRO A 94 19.43 -15.36 37.77
C PRO A 94 20.81 -14.79 37.41
N SER A 95 21.89 -15.57 37.59
CA SER A 95 23.24 -15.20 37.16
C SER A 95 23.53 -15.54 35.69
N ASP A 96 22.66 -16.28 35.03
CA ASP A 96 22.84 -16.65 33.61
C ASP A 96 22.50 -15.50 32.68
N GLU A 97 23.00 -15.55 31.44
CA GLU A 97 22.72 -14.58 30.36
C GLU A 97 21.84 -15.25 29.32
N PHE A 98 20.76 -14.58 28.91
CA PHE A 98 19.86 -15.04 27.87
C PHE A 98 19.67 -13.98 26.77
N TRP A 99 19.90 -14.38 25.50
CA TRP A 99 19.72 -13.55 24.34
C TRP A 99 18.52 -14.03 23.49
N LEU A 100 17.57 -13.13 23.23
CA LEU A 100 16.52 -13.35 22.25
C LEU A 100 16.77 -12.43 21.06
N ILE A 101 16.88 -12.99 19.86
CA ILE A 101 17.10 -12.27 18.62
C ILE A 101 15.98 -12.60 17.65
N LEU A 102 15.21 -11.61 17.26
CA LEU A 102 14.10 -11.73 16.30
C LEU A 102 14.51 -11.08 15.00
N LEU A 103 14.50 -11.83 13.90
CA LEU A 103 14.89 -11.38 12.55
C LEU A 103 13.71 -11.55 11.58
N GLY A 104 13.43 -10.53 10.75
CA GLY A 104 12.37 -10.55 9.77
C GLY A 104 11.47 -9.31 9.79
N PHE A 105 10.17 -9.50 9.81
CA PHE A 105 9.20 -8.43 9.78
C PHE A 105 8.41 -8.34 11.07
N SER A 106 8.08 -7.14 11.48
CA SER A 106 7.08 -6.83 12.49
C SER A 106 5.96 -5.97 11.90
N GLY A 107 4.97 -5.70 12.67
CA GLY A 107 3.86 -4.83 12.35
C GLY A 107 2.94 -4.74 13.56
N ARG A 108 1.74 -4.19 13.40
CA ARG A 108 0.81 -3.97 14.48
C ARG A 108 -0.39 -4.90 14.38
N THR A 109 -0.95 -5.27 15.53
CA THR A 109 -2.24 -5.97 15.60
C THR A 109 -3.38 -4.99 15.32
N ASP A 110 -4.61 -5.49 15.19
CA ASP A 110 -5.81 -4.67 15.04
C ASP A 110 -6.06 -3.73 16.25
N GLU A 111 -5.43 -4.04 17.39
CA GLU A 111 -5.44 -3.22 18.61
C GLU A 111 -4.21 -2.29 18.70
N ASP A 112 -3.52 -2.06 17.59
CA ASP A 112 -2.30 -1.24 17.49
C ASP A 112 -1.11 -1.74 18.35
N ALA A 113 -1.11 -3.00 18.76
CA ALA A 113 -0.02 -3.57 19.54
C ALA A 113 1.10 -4.12 18.65
N PRO A 114 2.41 -3.85 18.97
CA PRO A 114 3.52 -4.39 18.21
C PRO A 114 3.52 -5.92 18.22
N ALA A 115 3.74 -6.53 17.03
CA ALA A 115 3.72 -7.97 16.86
C ALA A 115 4.74 -8.45 15.81
N PHE A 116 5.50 -9.47 16.17
CA PHE A 116 6.45 -10.15 15.30
C PHE A 116 5.75 -11.14 14.38
N GLN A 117 6.15 -11.17 13.12
CA GLN A 117 5.52 -11.95 12.06
C GLN A 117 6.02 -13.39 12.07
N VAL A 118 5.14 -14.31 12.40
CA VAL A 118 5.36 -15.77 12.33
C VAL A 118 4.25 -16.44 11.55
N SER A 119 4.37 -17.72 11.23
CA SER A 119 3.31 -18.48 10.57
C SER A 119 2.11 -18.65 11.49
N GLY A 120 0.91 -18.29 11.03
CA GLY A 120 -0.30 -18.29 11.84
C GLY A 120 -0.49 -17.02 12.66
N PRO A 121 -1.01 -17.10 13.89
CA PRO A 121 -1.21 -15.96 14.75
C PRO A 121 0.11 -15.25 15.06
N ARG A 122 0.11 -13.91 15.00
CA ARG A 122 1.28 -13.08 15.31
C ARG A 122 1.75 -13.28 16.76
N LEU A 123 3.05 -13.15 16.98
CA LEU A 123 3.64 -13.14 18.32
C LEU A 123 3.67 -11.69 18.83
N THR A 124 2.73 -11.32 19.70
CA THR A 124 2.58 -9.95 20.18
C THR A 124 3.63 -9.58 21.22
N ALA A 125 3.88 -8.28 21.40
CA ALA A 125 4.72 -7.79 22.50
C ALA A 125 4.24 -8.27 23.88
N ALA A 126 2.92 -8.39 24.07
CA ALA A 126 2.34 -8.93 25.31
C ALA A 126 2.67 -10.41 25.54
N ASP A 127 2.60 -11.23 24.48
CA ASP A 127 3.00 -12.65 24.54
C ASP A 127 4.48 -12.80 24.90
N LEU A 128 5.34 -12.03 24.24
CA LEU A 128 6.78 -12.00 24.50
C LEU A 128 7.06 -11.54 25.92
N LYS A 129 6.42 -10.45 26.37
CA LYS A 129 6.59 -9.94 27.73
C LYS A 129 6.26 -11.00 28.77
N ALA A 130 5.10 -11.65 28.64
CA ALA A 130 4.67 -12.68 29.58
C ALA A 130 5.65 -13.87 29.64
N ALA A 131 6.19 -14.29 28.48
CA ALA A 131 7.17 -15.37 28.39
C ALA A 131 8.53 -14.98 28.96
N LEU A 132 9.01 -13.76 28.69
CA LEU A 132 10.29 -13.23 29.13
C LEU A 132 10.29 -12.89 30.64
N ASP A 133 9.19 -12.38 31.19
CA ASP A 133 9.06 -12.08 32.61
C ASP A 133 9.19 -13.35 33.49
N ALA A 134 8.94 -14.53 32.93
CA ALA A 134 9.10 -15.80 33.60
C ALA A 134 10.54 -16.38 33.54
N ILE A 135 11.47 -15.75 32.82
CA ILE A 135 12.86 -16.16 32.70
C ILE A 135 13.72 -15.33 33.71
N PRO A 136 14.35 -15.93 34.69
CA PRO A 136 15.03 -15.19 35.76
C PRO A 136 16.42 -14.65 35.37
N ALA A 137 16.99 -15.09 34.22
CA ALA A 137 18.33 -14.70 33.75
C ALA A 137 18.41 -13.21 33.36
N GLN A 138 19.64 -12.66 33.31
CA GLN A 138 19.87 -11.37 32.66
C GLN A 138 19.55 -11.50 31.15
N GLN A 139 18.72 -10.61 30.64
CA GLN A 139 18.17 -10.74 29.29
C GLN A 139 18.62 -9.62 28.37
N PHE A 140 18.91 -10.00 27.13
CA PHE A 140 19.03 -9.09 26.01
C PHE A 140 18.06 -9.51 24.90
N VAL A 141 17.26 -8.56 24.43
CA VAL A 141 16.27 -8.76 23.38
C VAL A 141 16.61 -7.83 22.21
N PHE A 142 17.00 -8.42 21.09
CA PHE A 142 17.19 -7.70 19.84
C PHE A 142 16.00 -7.96 18.92
N VAL A 143 15.24 -6.92 18.60
CA VAL A 143 14.13 -6.95 17.62
C VAL A 143 14.66 -6.35 16.33
N GLY A 144 15.34 -7.20 15.53
CA GLY A 144 15.94 -6.87 14.24
C GLY A 144 14.91 -6.93 13.10
N THR A 145 13.83 -6.16 13.21
CA THR A 145 12.70 -6.20 12.28
C THR A 145 12.24 -4.80 11.90
N SER A 146 11.45 -4.69 10.84
CA SER A 146 10.71 -3.47 10.50
C SER A 146 9.74 -3.09 11.63
N ASP A 147 9.36 -1.80 11.77
CA ASP A 147 8.37 -1.28 12.74
C ASP A 147 8.57 -1.86 14.17
N SER A 148 9.86 -1.91 14.60
CA SER A 148 10.24 -2.61 15.83
C SER A 148 10.33 -1.74 17.09
N GLY A 149 10.36 -0.43 16.94
CA GLY A 149 10.57 0.51 18.06
C GLY A 149 9.54 0.40 19.16
N GLY A 150 8.28 0.09 18.82
CA GLY A 150 7.20 -0.10 19.78
C GLY A 150 7.38 -1.26 20.74
N PHE A 151 8.26 -2.22 20.46
CA PHE A 151 8.61 -3.29 21.39
C PHE A 151 9.45 -2.79 22.58
N VAL A 152 10.28 -1.77 22.39
CA VAL A 152 11.24 -1.31 23.40
C VAL A 152 10.55 -0.96 24.72
N PRO A 153 9.61 0.01 24.77
CA PRO A 153 8.99 0.40 26.05
C PRO A 153 8.14 -0.71 26.67
N LEU A 154 7.64 -1.66 25.86
CA LEU A 154 6.77 -2.74 26.34
C LEU A 154 7.55 -3.92 26.92
N LEU A 155 8.73 -4.21 26.37
CA LEU A 155 9.54 -5.36 26.79
C LEU A 155 10.60 -5.00 27.83
N MET A 156 11.00 -3.74 27.95
CA MET A 156 12.03 -3.29 28.88
C MET A 156 11.70 -3.63 30.31
N ALA A 157 12.70 -4.09 31.08
CA ALA A 157 12.60 -4.44 32.50
C ALA A 157 13.98 -4.27 33.20
N PRO A 158 14.07 -4.19 34.52
CA PRO A 158 15.32 -3.96 35.23
C PRO A 158 16.46 -4.96 34.93
N HIS A 159 16.11 -6.16 34.47
CA HIS A 159 17.08 -7.20 34.08
C HIS A 159 17.04 -7.50 32.57
N ARG A 160 16.47 -6.57 31.75
CA ARG A 160 16.26 -6.78 30.34
C ARG A 160 16.57 -5.52 29.53
N THR A 161 17.63 -5.58 28.74
CA THR A 161 17.93 -4.60 27.72
C THR A 161 17.20 -4.96 26.44
N VAL A 162 16.59 -3.98 25.76
CA VAL A 162 15.85 -4.18 24.51
C VAL A 162 16.40 -3.26 23.44
N LEU A 163 16.83 -3.83 22.31
CA LEU A 163 17.29 -3.12 21.12
C LEU A 163 16.31 -3.37 19.97
N ALA A 164 15.86 -2.34 19.31
CA ALA A 164 15.06 -2.37 18.11
C ALA A 164 15.86 -1.83 16.91
N ALA A 165 15.69 -2.41 15.74
CA ALA A 165 16.39 -1.98 14.51
C ALA A 165 15.80 -0.70 13.93
N THR A 166 14.53 -0.38 14.21
CA THR A 166 13.78 0.72 13.60
C THR A 166 13.00 1.51 14.67
N ARG A 167 12.50 2.70 14.29
CA ARG A 167 11.48 3.43 15.07
C ARG A 167 10.10 2.75 15.00
N ASP A 168 9.15 3.31 15.74
CA ASP A 168 7.73 3.11 15.56
C ASP A 168 7.27 4.00 14.40
N GLU A 169 6.23 3.59 13.68
CA GLU A 169 5.55 4.34 12.64
C GLU A 169 6.42 4.75 11.42
N GLY A 170 6.19 4.10 10.30
CA GLY A 170 6.73 4.47 9.00
C GLY A 170 8.02 3.77 8.56
N GLU A 171 8.78 3.12 9.45
CA GLU A 171 9.97 2.35 9.05
C GLU A 171 9.59 0.88 8.80
N ILE A 172 8.86 0.64 7.73
CA ILE A 172 8.22 -0.65 7.41
C ILE A 172 9.07 -1.58 6.55
N ASP A 173 10.17 -1.07 5.99
CA ASP A 173 11.09 -1.87 5.17
C ASP A 173 11.92 -2.83 6.02
N LEU A 174 12.47 -3.87 5.38
CA LEU A 174 13.39 -4.78 6.06
C LEU A 174 14.67 -4.01 6.45
N PRO A 175 14.99 -3.89 7.74
CA PRO A 175 16.12 -3.07 8.16
C PRO A 175 17.46 -3.74 7.83
N ARG A 176 18.48 -2.93 7.55
CA ARG A 176 19.89 -3.35 7.38
C ARG A 176 20.66 -3.38 8.69
N PHE A 177 20.09 -2.83 9.74
CA PHE A 177 20.68 -2.81 11.07
C PHE A 177 21.06 -4.20 11.60
N PRO A 178 20.30 -5.30 11.34
CA PRO A 178 20.70 -6.64 11.78
C PRO A 178 22.02 -7.11 11.19
N GLU A 179 22.29 -6.82 9.91
CA GLU A 179 23.56 -7.13 9.24
C GLU A 179 24.71 -6.30 9.83
N ALA A 180 24.47 -5.01 10.06
CA ALA A 180 25.43 -4.12 10.69
C ALA A 180 25.71 -4.53 12.15
N TRP A 181 24.69 -5.01 12.85
CA TRP A 181 24.81 -5.51 14.23
C TRP A 181 25.63 -6.82 14.30
N GLU A 182 25.39 -7.74 13.37
CA GLU A 182 26.23 -8.96 13.21
C GLU A 182 27.69 -8.57 12.92
N ALA A 183 27.93 -7.67 11.98
CA ALA A 183 29.27 -7.19 11.65
C ALA A 183 29.98 -6.53 12.86
N ALA A 184 29.27 -5.72 13.64
CA ALA A 184 29.80 -5.11 14.87
C ALA A 184 30.10 -6.15 15.96
N LEU A 185 29.25 -7.15 16.13
CA LEU A 185 29.46 -8.28 17.06
C LEU A 185 30.69 -9.09 16.66
N LYS A 186 30.86 -9.38 15.37
CA LYS A 186 32.00 -10.09 14.80
C LYS A 186 33.33 -9.35 14.99
N GLU A 187 33.33 -8.02 14.79
CA GLU A 187 34.52 -7.19 14.96
C GLU A 187 34.97 -7.14 16.41
N ASN A 188 34.03 -7.08 17.36
CA ASN A 188 34.34 -7.07 18.79
C ASN A 188 33.40 -7.96 19.64
N PRO A 189 33.58 -9.29 19.65
CA PRO A 189 32.68 -10.20 20.33
C PRO A 189 32.58 -10.00 21.85
N ARG A 190 33.47 -9.25 22.48
CA ARG A 190 33.47 -8.97 23.91
C ARG A 190 32.97 -7.60 24.30
N ALA A 191 32.59 -6.77 23.35
CA ALA A 191 32.02 -5.45 23.59
C ALA A 191 30.69 -5.57 24.37
N SER A 192 30.34 -4.50 25.07
CA SER A 192 29.03 -4.37 25.72
C SER A 192 27.92 -4.17 24.66
N TRP A 193 26.69 -4.43 25.04
CA TRP A 193 25.50 -4.22 24.21
C TRP A 193 25.42 -2.83 23.59
N LYS A 194 25.71 -1.83 24.43
CA LYS A 194 25.65 -0.42 24.02
C LYS A 194 26.73 -0.11 23.00
N GLU A 195 27.93 -0.68 23.15
CA GLU A 195 29.03 -0.52 22.20
C GLU A 195 28.71 -1.21 20.87
N ILE A 196 28.18 -2.45 20.89
CA ILE A 196 27.76 -3.17 19.69
C ILE A 196 26.65 -2.41 18.98
N ALA A 197 25.63 -1.93 19.71
CA ALA A 197 24.52 -1.15 19.14
C ALA A 197 25.02 0.18 18.53
N ALA A 198 25.94 0.88 19.21
CA ALA A 198 26.52 2.11 18.72
C ALA A 198 27.35 1.89 17.45
N GLN A 199 28.18 0.84 17.43
CA GLN A 199 28.96 0.46 16.25
C GLN A 199 28.05 0.04 15.09
N ALA A 200 27.00 -0.73 15.36
CA ALA A 200 26.00 -1.11 14.36
C ALA A 200 25.31 0.12 13.74
N ALA A 201 24.93 1.10 14.55
CA ALA A 201 24.34 2.34 14.06
C ALA A 201 25.28 3.10 13.11
N VAL A 202 26.57 3.17 13.44
CA VAL A 202 27.60 3.78 12.57
C VAL A 202 27.76 3.01 11.25
N LEU A 203 27.77 1.68 11.32
CA LEU A 203 27.87 0.81 10.13
C LEU A 203 26.62 0.93 9.26
N THR A 204 25.45 1.01 9.86
CA THR A 204 24.19 1.23 9.15
C THR A 204 24.20 2.58 8.43
N GLU A 205 24.50 3.67 9.13
CA GLU A 205 24.63 5.00 8.55
C GLU A 205 25.65 5.01 7.40
N LYS A 206 26.78 4.33 7.60
CA LYS A 206 27.80 4.18 6.56
C LYS A 206 27.25 3.44 5.33
N THR A 207 26.50 2.34 5.53
CA THR A 207 25.90 1.55 4.44
C THR A 207 24.96 2.40 3.61
N TYR A 208 24.11 3.22 4.26
CA TYR A 208 23.22 4.17 3.59
C TYR A 208 24.02 5.27 2.87
N THR A 209 25.04 5.81 3.52
CA THR A 209 25.90 6.87 2.94
C THR A 209 26.70 6.36 1.74
N ASP A 210 27.31 5.17 1.85
CA ASP A 210 28.06 4.54 0.76
C ASP A 210 27.14 4.19 -0.43
N GLY A 211 25.89 3.83 -0.15
CA GLY A 211 24.83 3.62 -1.15
C GLY A 211 24.19 4.91 -1.67
N SER A 212 24.61 6.09 -1.22
CA SER A 212 23.99 7.38 -1.54
C SER A 212 22.48 7.43 -1.22
N LEU A 213 22.06 6.71 -0.19
CA LEU A 213 20.68 6.65 0.31
C LEU A 213 20.51 7.53 1.54
N ALA A 214 19.32 8.07 1.74
CA ALA A 214 18.95 8.67 3.02
C ALA A 214 18.78 7.56 4.07
N LEU A 215 19.22 7.82 5.32
CA LEU A 215 19.02 6.87 6.41
C LEU A 215 17.53 6.67 6.65
N GLY A 216 17.03 5.48 6.34
CA GLY A 216 15.60 5.12 6.40
C GLY A 216 15.25 4.27 7.63
N GLU A 217 16.21 4.04 8.54
CA GLU A 217 16.01 3.26 9.76
C GLU A 217 16.77 3.87 10.93
N HIS A 218 16.14 3.89 12.10
CA HIS A 218 16.69 4.51 13.31
C HIS A 218 16.51 3.55 14.49
N ALA A 219 17.61 2.94 14.91
CA ALA A 219 17.59 1.99 15.99
C ALA A 219 17.28 2.65 17.34
N ARG A 220 16.58 1.92 18.21
CA ARG A 220 16.23 2.33 19.59
C ARG A 220 16.75 1.34 20.62
N LEU A 221 17.30 1.85 21.69
CA LEU A 221 17.81 1.06 22.82
C LEU A 221 17.09 1.45 24.11
N GLY A 222 16.43 0.50 24.73
CA GLY A 222 15.91 0.66 26.10
C GLY A 222 16.99 0.41 27.12
N ASP A 223 17.33 1.44 27.88
CA ASP A 223 18.31 1.38 28.95
C ASP A 223 17.64 0.94 30.28
N PRO A 224 17.89 -0.27 30.77
CA PRO A 224 17.25 -0.76 31.99
C PRO A 224 17.72 -0.07 33.28
N GLU A 225 18.87 0.64 33.26
CA GLU A 225 19.40 1.37 34.41
C GLU A 225 18.71 2.73 34.58
N THR A 226 18.45 3.43 33.48
CA THR A 226 17.81 4.75 33.51
C THR A 226 16.30 4.67 33.28
N GLY A 227 15.81 3.59 32.66
CA GLY A 227 14.42 3.45 32.21
C GLY A 227 14.10 4.26 30.97
N GLU A 228 15.09 4.85 30.31
CA GLU A 228 14.93 5.69 29.14
C GLU A 228 15.05 4.88 27.85
N VAL A 229 14.40 5.36 26.77
CA VAL A 229 14.58 4.86 25.42
C VAL A 229 15.50 5.83 24.68
N LEU A 230 16.67 5.33 24.30
CA LEU A 230 17.68 6.09 23.56
C LEU A 230 17.52 5.83 22.05
N GLU A 231 17.68 6.86 21.23
CA GLU A 231 17.79 6.72 19.78
C GLU A 231 19.24 6.71 19.32
N ALA A 232 19.54 6.05 18.21
CA ALA A 232 20.86 6.09 17.61
C ALA A 232 21.23 7.52 17.15
N PRO A 233 22.50 7.95 17.27
CA PRO A 233 23.68 7.21 17.75
C PRO A 233 23.77 7.16 19.28
N PHE A 234 23.88 5.98 19.86
CA PHE A 234 23.84 5.70 21.29
C PHE A 234 25.07 6.24 22.07
N GLY A 235 25.23 7.56 22.17
CA GLY A 235 26.14 8.20 23.13
C GLY A 235 27.64 7.97 22.95
N VAL A 236 28.12 7.84 21.72
CA VAL A 236 29.55 8.02 21.41
C VAL A 236 29.78 9.52 21.18
N ASN A 237 30.68 10.12 21.97
CA ASN A 237 30.99 11.54 21.93
C ASN A 237 31.33 12.01 20.51
N THR A 238 30.34 12.51 19.81
CA THR A 238 30.51 13.43 18.69
C THR A 238 30.26 14.85 19.21
N VAL A 239 31.18 15.74 18.90
CA VAL A 239 31.21 17.14 19.33
C VAL A 239 29.82 17.77 19.23
N ALA A 240 29.33 18.29 20.36
CA ALA A 240 28.02 18.91 20.50
C ALA A 240 27.82 20.06 19.51
N GLN A 241 26.77 19.98 18.72
CA GLN A 241 26.10 21.15 18.19
C GLN A 241 25.05 21.66 19.20
N PRO A 242 24.88 22.98 19.36
CA PRO A 242 24.08 23.54 20.43
C PRO A 242 22.58 23.27 20.21
N ALA A 243 21.95 22.75 21.25
CA ALA A 243 20.52 22.51 21.31
C ALA A 243 19.69 23.77 21.10
N GLY A 244 18.87 23.78 20.07
CA GLY A 244 17.76 24.70 19.91
C GLY A 244 16.61 24.32 20.87
N LYS A 245 16.04 25.32 21.50
CA LYS A 245 14.93 25.23 22.46
C LYS A 245 13.69 24.55 21.84
N PRO A 246 12.99 23.63 22.53
CA PRO A 246 11.75 23.07 22.01
C PRO A 246 10.63 24.11 21.98
N PRO A 247 9.79 24.12 20.94
CA PRO A 247 8.59 24.94 20.93
C PRO A 247 7.50 24.32 21.80
N ALA A 248 6.84 25.19 22.53
CA ALA A 248 5.68 24.87 23.34
C ALA A 248 4.41 24.77 22.45
N ASP A 249 3.53 23.84 22.85
CA ASP A 249 2.12 23.71 22.52
C ASP A 249 1.69 23.27 21.11
N GLY A 250 1.22 22.05 21.11
CA GLY A 250 -0.01 21.50 20.52
C GLY A 250 -0.60 22.12 19.27
N ALA A 251 -0.03 21.84 18.08
CA ALA A 251 -0.76 21.81 16.82
C ALA A 251 -0.07 20.79 15.93
N MET A 252 -0.84 19.84 15.39
CA MET A 252 -0.41 18.93 14.36
C MET A 252 0.02 19.77 13.14
N ALA A 253 1.32 20.07 13.04
CA ALA A 253 1.89 20.70 11.87
C ALA A 253 2.05 19.61 10.80
N LEU A 254 1.37 19.76 9.68
CA LEU A 254 1.74 19.14 8.42
C LEU A 254 3.26 19.32 8.25
N LEU A 255 3.98 18.23 8.03
CA LEU A 255 5.40 18.24 7.73
C LEU A 255 5.62 19.13 6.50
N ASP A 256 6.17 20.31 6.75
CA ASP A 256 6.65 21.18 5.70
C ASP A 256 7.98 20.59 5.20
N ALA A 257 8.03 20.25 3.92
CA ALA A 257 9.22 19.68 3.26
C ALA A 257 10.47 20.57 3.34
N SER A 258 10.37 21.77 3.93
CA SER A 258 11.47 22.70 4.18
C SER A 258 12.39 22.30 5.34
N ASP A 259 11.98 21.34 6.21
CA ASP A 259 12.79 20.90 7.36
C ASP A 259 13.69 19.71 7.09
N ILE A 260 13.61 19.10 5.90
CA ILE A 260 14.57 18.09 5.46
C ILE A 260 15.83 18.81 4.97
N LYS A 261 16.75 19.09 5.86
CA LYS A 261 18.13 19.45 5.49
C LYS A 261 18.83 18.20 4.93
N VAL A 262 18.57 17.91 3.68
CA VAL A 262 19.43 17.03 2.90
C VAL A 262 20.75 17.77 2.73
N GLU A 263 21.80 17.29 3.35
CA GLU A 263 23.15 17.76 3.09
C GLU A 263 23.52 17.33 1.66
N ILE A 264 23.20 18.18 0.69
CA ILE A 264 23.53 17.95 -0.71
C ILE A 264 25.05 18.03 -0.80
N ARG A 265 25.74 16.89 -0.79
CA ARG A 265 27.14 16.84 -1.25
C ARG A 265 27.12 17.33 -2.69
N LYS A 266 27.69 18.51 -2.94
CA LYS A 266 27.88 19.04 -4.29
C LYS A 266 28.58 17.94 -5.10
N PRO A 267 28.02 17.49 -6.25
CA PRO A 267 28.71 16.55 -7.11
C PRO A 267 30.02 17.18 -7.51
N ASN A 268 31.14 16.59 -7.08
CA ASN A 268 32.45 17.09 -7.42
C ASN A 268 32.71 16.86 -8.91
N ALA A 269 33.07 17.93 -9.63
CA ALA A 269 33.86 17.93 -10.88
C ALA A 269 33.27 17.25 -12.14
N GLU A 270 32.02 16.82 -12.14
CA GLU A 270 31.41 16.12 -13.29
C GLU A 270 30.67 17.06 -14.25
N TRP A 271 30.36 18.27 -13.79
CA TRP A 271 29.65 19.29 -14.54
C TRP A 271 30.62 20.32 -15.14
N GLU A 272 30.59 20.48 -16.46
CA GLU A 272 31.44 21.41 -17.19
C GLU A 272 30.65 22.64 -17.62
N LYS A 273 31.13 23.83 -17.25
CA LYS A 273 30.56 25.11 -17.70
C LYS A 273 30.97 25.39 -19.14
N GLN A 274 30.02 25.77 -19.96
CA GLN A 274 30.22 26.13 -21.36
C GLN A 274 29.75 27.57 -21.61
N PRO A 275 30.45 28.35 -22.45
CA PRO A 275 30.01 29.69 -22.84
C PRO A 275 28.74 29.66 -23.69
N PRO A 276 28.01 30.78 -23.81
CA PRO A 276 26.83 30.87 -24.66
C PRO A 276 27.14 30.54 -26.12
N THR A 277 26.29 29.78 -26.73
CA THR A 277 26.30 29.46 -28.18
C THR A 277 25.08 30.04 -28.89
N ALA A 278 25.09 30.06 -30.22
CA ALA A 278 23.93 30.48 -31.00
C ALA A 278 22.71 29.54 -30.74
N GLU A 279 22.98 28.24 -30.57
CA GLU A 279 21.97 27.23 -30.25
C GLU A 279 21.34 27.47 -28.88
N THR A 280 22.15 27.63 -27.84
CA THR A 280 21.64 27.79 -26.48
C THR A 280 20.86 29.10 -26.30
N LYS A 281 21.31 30.18 -26.93
CA LYS A 281 20.59 31.46 -26.97
C LYS A 281 19.22 31.30 -27.69
N ARG A 282 19.17 30.55 -28.81
CA ARG A 282 17.92 30.27 -29.53
C ARG A 282 16.96 29.51 -28.65
N LEU A 283 17.42 28.44 -27.99
CA LEU A 283 16.57 27.60 -27.12
C LEU A 283 15.96 28.41 -25.98
N ILE A 284 16.74 29.28 -25.32
CA ILE A 284 16.21 30.15 -24.27
C ILE A 284 15.19 31.15 -24.83
N ALA A 285 15.45 31.70 -26.03
CA ALA A 285 14.51 32.61 -26.68
C ALA A 285 13.20 31.90 -27.05
N GLU A 286 13.27 30.67 -27.52
CA GLU A 286 12.10 29.83 -27.79
C GLU A 286 11.31 29.55 -26.50
N GLY A 287 11.97 29.20 -25.40
CA GLY A 287 11.32 28.99 -24.10
C GLY A 287 10.59 30.25 -23.61
N ARG A 288 11.22 31.43 -23.72
CA ARG A 288 10.59 32.71 -23.35
C ARG A 288 9.40 33.09 -24.23
N ALA A 289 9.44 32.72 -25.49
CA ALA A 289 8.39 33.03 -26.47
C ALA A 289 7.29 31.98 -26.52
N ALA A 290 7.47 30.85 -25.84
CA ALA A 290 6.52 29.74 -25.84
C ALA A 290 5.16 30.18 -25.27
N PRO A 291 4.04 29.83 -25.89
CA PRO A 291 2.71 30.14 -25.38
C PRO A 291 2.49 29.49 -24.00
N ASN A 292 2.11 30.31 -23.04
CA ASN A 292 1.78 29.85 -21.69
C ASN A 292 0.57 30.63 -21.13
N PRO A 293 -0.60 30.50 -21.79
CA PRO A 293 -1.78 31.27 -21.41
C PRO A 293 -2.33 30.89 -20.04
N GLU A 294 -2.13 29.66 -19.61
CA GLU A 294 -2.61 29.11 -18.32
C GLU A 294 -1.60 29.36 -17.19
N GLY A 295 -0.41 29.89 -17.51
CA GLY A 295 0.58 30.24 -16.51
C GLY A 295 1.28 29.05 -15.85
N PHE A 296 1.48 27.95 -16.57
CA PHE A 296 2.24 26.79 -16.07
C PHE A 296 3.62 27.19 -15.58
N ASN A 297 4.10 26.55 -14.53
CA ASN A 297 5.43 26.82 -13.98
C ASN A 297 6.56 26.27 -14.85
N SER A 298 6.26 25.33 -15.76
CA SER A 298 7.22 24.76 -16.71
C SER A 298 6.54 24.37 -18.02
N LEU A 299 7.33 24.39 -19.11
CA LEU A 299 6.87 24.05 -20.46
C LEU A 299 7.84 23.03 -21.07
N LEU A 300 7.29 21.96 -21.64
CA LEU A 300 8.06 20.98 -22.40
C LEU A 300 8.18 21.45 -23.85
N LEU A 301 9.30 22.10 -24.20
CA LEU A 301 9.50 22.63 -25.57
C LEU A 301 9.59 21.52 -26.59
N GLU A 302 10.28 20.44 -26.24
CA GLU A 302 10.45 19.26 -27.08
C GLU A 302 10.54 18.00 -26.22
N GLN A 303 9.86 16.97 -26.63
CA GLN A 303 9.97 15.63 -26.09
C GLN A 303 10.19 14.64 -27.23
N ARG A 304 11.17 13.75 -27.08
CA ARG A 304 11.37 12.62 -27.99
C ARG A 304 11.30 11.34 -27.19
N LEU A 305 10.40 10.47 -27.60
CA LEU A 305 10.18 9.16 -27.01
C LEU A 305 10.43 8.11 -28.08
N GLY A 306 11.34 7.19 -27.84
CA GLY A 306 11.64 6.08 -28.71
C GLY A 306 11.47 4.76 -27.97
N TYR A 307 10.88 3.78 -28.62
CA TYR A 307 10.83 2.40 -28.13
C TYR A 307 11.31 1.47 -29.22
N ARG A 308 12.26 0.60 -28.91
CA ARG A 308 12.81 -0.37 -29.83
C ARG A 308 12.71 -1.76 -29.26
N VAL A 309 12.13 -2.67 -30.05
CA VAL A 309 12.14 -4.11 -29.78
C VAL A 309 13.26 -4.74 -30.61
N ASN A 310 14.11 -5.54 -30.00
CA ASN A 310 15.19 -6.25 -30.69
C ASN A 310 14.77 -7.66 -31.09
N GLU A 311 15.54 -8.30 -31.98
CA GLU A 311 15.28 -9.68 -32.45
C GLU A 311 15.45 -10.72 -31.32
N ASP A 312 16.32 -10.45 -30.36
CA ASP A 312 16.56 -11.28 -29.18
C ASP A 312 15.49 -11.08 -28.07
N ARG A 313 14.42 -10.33 -28.36
CA ARG A 313 13.33 -10.00 -27.45
C ARG A 313 13.72 -9.03 -26.32
N THR A 314 14.92 -8.46 -26.33
CA THR A 314 15.20 -7.31 -25.45
C THR A 314 14.50 -6.06 -25.99
N ALA A 315 14.23 -5.10 -25.13
CA ALA A 315 13.71 -3.81 -25.54
C ALA A 315 14.58 -2.67 -25.03
N GLU A 316 14.52 -1.55 -25.73
CA GLU A 316 15.20 -0.32 -25.33
C GLU A 316 14.24 0.87 -25.51
N ASP A 317 14.06 1.67 -24.48
CA ASP A 317 13.44 2.97 -24.61
C ASP A 317 14.48 4.10 -24.61
N PHE A 318 14.11 5.17 -25.27
CA PHE A 318 14.85 6.40 -25.34
C PHE A 318 13.92 7.54 -24.95
N VAL A 319 14.36 8.36 -24.01
CA VAL A 319 13.65 9.58 -23.58
C VAL A 319 14.59 10.76 -23.70
N MET A 320 14.14 11.82 -24.40
CA MET A 320 14.77 13.12 -24.37
C MET A 320 13.73 14.19 -24.08
N ARG A 321 14.04 15.09 -23.17
CA ARG A 321 13.16 16.22 -22.80
C ARG A 321 13.94 17.52 -22.73
N ARG A 322 13.34 18.58 -23.27
CA ARG A 322 13.76 19.98 -23.16
C ARG A 322 12.69 20.77 -22.43
N ILE A 323 12.99 21.16 -21.20
CA ILE A 323 12.02 21.75 -20.28
C ILE A 323 12.44 23.16 -19.97
N TYR A 324 11.61 24.15 -20.29
CA TYR A 324 11.80 25.53 -19.88
C TYR A 324 11.11 25.77 -18.54
N ILE A 325 11.85 26.20 -17.54
CA ILE A 325 11.33 26.53 -16.21
C ILE A 325 10.85 27.99 -16.28
N ALA A 326 9.54 28.17 -16.36
CA ALA A 326 8.94 29.50 -16.53
C ALA A 326 8.85 30.28 -15.22
N ARG A 327 8.69 29.58 -14.09
CA ARG A 327 8.52 30.17 -12.76
C ARG A 327 9.33 29.41 -11.70
N GLU A 328 9.58 30.06 -10.56
CA GLU A 328 10.42 29.52 -9.50
C GLU A 328 9.83 28.27 -8.83
N ASP A 329 8.51 28.20 -8.73
CA ASP A 329 7.80 27.04 -8.21
C ASP A 329 7.93 25.77 -9.08
N GLY A 330 8.41 25.90 -10.34
CA GLY A 330 8.77 24.78 -11.20
C GLY A 330 10.15 24.17 -10.94
N VAL A 331 11.02 24.87 -10.21
CA VAL A 331 12.42 24.46 -10.02
C VAL A 331 12.52 23.13 -9.26
N ALA A 332 11.82 22.99 -8.15
CA ALA A 332 11.90 21.80 -7.30
C ALA A 332 11.65 20.49 -8.08
N ARG A 333 10.76 20.53 -9.05
CA ARG A 333 10.41 19.39 -9.89
C ARG A 333 11.51 19.00 -10.88
N TRP A 334 12.18 19.98 -11.49
CA TRP A 334 13.13 19.77 -12.59
C TRP A 334 14.59 19.92 -12.20
N ALA A 335 14.85 20.23 -10.94
CA ALA A 335 16.20 20.23 -10.38
C ALA A 335 16.77 18.82 -10.20
N ASN A 336 15.92 17.79 -10.17
CA ASN A 336 16.31 16.40 -9.91
C ASN A 336 15.56 15.45 -10.84
N PHE A 337 16.27 14.48 -11.40
CA PHE A 337 15.69 13.40 -12.20
C PHE A 337 16.05 12.04 -11.60
N LEU A 338 15.04 11.23 -11.36
CA LEU A 338 15.19 9.84 -10.98
C LEU A 338 15.18 8.98 -12.24
N LEU A 339 16.27 8.25 -12.49
CA LEU A 339 16.37 7.31 -13.60
C LEU A 339 16.06 5.91 -13.06
N PRO A 340 15.10 5.16 -13.65
CA PRO A 340 14.72 3.84 -13.19
C PRO A 340 15.90 2.86 -13.33
N GLN A 341 16.14 2.06 -12.28
CA GLN A 341 17.13 0.99 -12.27
C GLN A 341 16.53 -0.21 -11.53
N ASP A 342 16.60 -1.39 -12.12
CA ASP A 342 16.24 -2.66 -11.48
C ASP A 342 17.09 -3.78 -12.11
N PRO A 343 18.42 -3.77 -11.90
CA PRO A 343 19.30 -4.77 -12.50
C PRO A 343 19.02 -6.19 -11.98
N PRO A 344 19.08 -7.22 -12.86
CA PRO A 344 19.43 -7.11 -14.28
C PRO A 344 18.26 -6.74 -15.21
N ALA A 345 17.03 -6.70 -14.72
CA ALA A 345 15.83 -6.56 -15.57
C ALA A 345 15.74 -5.20 -16.26
N VAL A 346 16.08 -4.12 -15.56
CA VAL A 346 16.01 -2.74 -16.08
C VAL A 346 17.32 -2.02 -15.79
N THR A 347 18.00 -1.55 -16.85
CA THR A 347 19.25 -0.79 -16.73
C THR A 347 19.17 0.50 -17.50
N THR A 348 19.23 1.65 -16.82
CA THR A 348 19.20 2.96 -17.46
C THR A 348 20.59 3.59 -17.55
N LYS A 349 20.90 4.15 -18.72
CA LYS A 349 22.12 4.89 -19.00
C LYS A 349 21.78 6.32 -19.38
N LEU A 350 22.34 7.28 -18.65
CA LEU A 350 22.26 8.68 -19.02
C LEU A 350 23.01 8.90 -20.34
N VAL A 351 22.37 9.58 -21.29
CA VAL A 351 22.95 9.96 -22.59
C VAL A 351 23.46 11.39 -22.54
N ALA A 352 22.67 12.30 -21.98
CA ALA A 352 23.00 13.69 -21.83
C ALA A 352 22.21 14.32 -20.69
N ALA A 353 22.82 15.25 -19.96
CA ALA A 353 22.14 16.16 -19.07
C ALA A 353 22.79 17.55 -19.18
N ARG A 354 21.98 18.58 -19.37
CA ARG A 354 22.44 19.96 -19.56
C ARG A 354 21.43 20.93 -18.95
N ILE A 355 21.96 21.97 -18.30
CA ILE A 355 21.16 23.13 -17.93
C ILE A 355 21.67 24.35 -18.69
N ILE A 356 20.77 25.10 -19.29
CA ILE A 356 21.08 26.32 -20.06
C ILE A 356 20.53 27.51 -19.29
N GLN A 357 21.40 28.44 -18.97
CA GLN A 357 21.09 29.65 -18.21
C GLN A 357 20.42 30.71 -19.10
N PRO A 358 19.69 31.68 -18.52
CA PRO A 358 19.02 32.75 -19.26
C PRO A 358 19.90 33.59 -20.18
N ASP A 359 21.22 33.65 -19.92
CA ASP A 359 22.22 34.31 -20.77
C ASP A 359 22.72 33.45 -21.93
N GLY A 360 22.30 32.18 -21.97
CA GLY A 360 22.69 31.18 -22.95
C GLY A 360 23.97 30.41 -22.56
N SER A 361 24.61 30.70 -21.43
CA SER A 361 25.66 29.82 -20.87
C SER A 361 25.03 28.47 -20.47
N SER A 362 25.83 27.41 -20.44
CA SER A 362 25.30 26.09 -20.06
C SER A 362 26.26 25.31 -19.15
N THR A 363 25.70 24.40 -18.39
CA THR A 363 26.45 23.46 -17.57
C THR A 363 26.04 22.05 -18.02
N ILE A 364 27.03 21.23 -18.42
CA ILE A 364 26.83 19.92 -19.05
C ILE A 364 27.41 18.84 -18.15
N LEU A 365 26.64 17.80 -17.87
CA LEU A 365 27.10 16.60 -17.20
C LEU A 365 27.80 15.68 -18.19
N ASN A 366 28.99 15.20 -17.83
CA ASN A 366 29.68 14.16 -18.60
C ASN A 366 29.27 12.77 -18.11
N PRO A 367 28.44 12.01 -18.88
CA PRO A 367 27.94 10.71 -18.43
C PRO A 367 29.02 9.66 -18.18
N ALA A 368 30.19 9.79 -18.84
CA ALA A 368 31.31 8.86 -18.69
C ALA A 368 32.01 8.98 -17.31
N ARG A 369 31.72 10.04 -16.56
CA ARG A 369 32.28 10.31 -15.23
C ARG A 369 31.28 10.04 -14.10
N MET A 370 30.09 9.56 -14.43
CA MET A 370 29.16 9.10 -13.39
C MET A 370 29.71 7.81 -12.76
N PRO A 371 29.68 7.70 -11.44
CA PRO A 371 30.00 6.41 -10.80
C PRO A 371 29.06 5.34 -11.35
N PRO A 372 29.55 4.11 -11.59
CA PRO A 372 28.68 3.01 -11.96
C PRO A 372 27.61 2.86 -10.87
N ALA A 373 26.38 2.57 -11.26
CA ALA A 373 25.37 2.14 -10.32
C ALA A 373 25.99 1.04 -9.46
N SER A 374 26.02 1.24 -8.15
CA SER A 374 26.63 0.28 -7.23
C SER A 374 26.07 -1.10 -7.54
N ASP A 375 26.96 -2.10 -7.71
CA ASP A 375 26.57 -3.50 -7.85
C ASP A 375 25.75 -3.88 -6.62
N CYS A 376 24.44 -3.83 -6.76
CA CYS A 376 23.52 -4.33 -5.76
C CYS A 376 23.53 -5.86 -5.86
N SER A 377 24.46 -6.50 -5.18
CA SER A 377 24.53 -7.95 -5.05
C SER A 377 23.43 -8.52 -4.14
N SER A 378 22.65 -7.66 -3.47
CA SER A 378 21.47 -8.04 -2.68
C SER A 378 20.19 -7.70 -3.46
N GLY A 379 19.38 -8.70 -3.78
CA GLY A 379 18.21 -8.67 -4.67
C GLY A 379 17.04 -7.76 -4.28
N MET A 380 17.26 -6.65 -3.59
CA MET A 380 16.25 -5.68 -3.18
C MET A 380 16.66 -4.22 -3.44
N CYS A 381 17.57 -3.98 -4.35
CA CYS A 381 17.87 -2.61 -4.75
C CYS A 381 17.17 -2.27 -6.06
N GLY A 382 15.97 -1.72 -5.99
CA GLY A 382 15.57 -0.76 -7.01
C GLY A 382 16.53 0.43 -6.91
N ALA A 383 17.71 0.32 -7.54
CA ALA A 383 18.67 1.41 -7.51
C ALA A 383 18.14 2.56 -8.35
N LEU A 384 17.74 3.66 -7.72
CA LEU A 384 17.39 4.89 -8.41
C LEU A 384 18.68 5.70 -8.64
N THR A 385 19.04 5.93 -9.90
CA THR A 385 20.10 6.88 -10.21
C THR A 385 19.52 8.28 -10.23
N MET A 386 19.95 9.13 -9.32
CA MET A 386 19.51 10.53 -9.25
C MET A 386 20.47 11.44 -10.03
N VAL A 387 19.93 12.24 -10.94
CA VAL A 387 20.68 13.28 -11.67
C VAL A 387 20.24 14.65 -11.16
N PHE A 388 21.16 15.38 -10.54
CA PHE A 388 20.92 16.73 -10.03
C PHE A 388 21.26 17.76 -11.10
N MET A 389 20.39 18.75 -11.32
CA MET A 389 20.61 19.87 -12.22
C MET A 389 21.12 21.07 -11.40
N PRO A 390 22.42 21.42 -11.48
CA PRO A 390 22.99 22.48 -10.66
C PRO A 390 22.50 23.86 -11.11
N ASP A 391 22.28 24.74 -10.14
CA ASP A 391 21.92 26.15 -10.38
C ASP A 391 20.61 26.30 -11.22
N ALA A 392 19.67 25.36 -11.08
CA ALA A 392 18.35 25.46 -11.71
C ALA A 392 17.53 26.59 -11.07
N HIS A 393 16.94 27.45 -11.89
CA HIS A 393 16.06 28.54 -11.46
C HIS A 393 15.11 28.96 -12.59
N ALA A 394 14.16 29.84 -12.33
CA ALA A 394 13.25 30.35 -13.33
C ALA A 394 14.01 31.02 -14.51
N GLY A 395 13.56 30.75 -15.72
CA GLY A 395 14.21 31.23 -16.96
C GLY A 395 15.28 30.29 -17.52
N CYS A 396 15.66 29.23 -16.78
CA CYS A 396 16.56 28.20 -17.30
C CYS A 396 15.84 27.22 -18.21
N LEU A 397 16.61 26.51 -19.06
CA LEU A 397 16.18 25.33 -19.79
C LEU A 397 16.95 24.10 -19.33
N VAL A 398 16.24 23.08 -18.95
CA VAL A 398 16.79 21.78 -18.59
C VAL A 398 16.63 20.81 -19.75
N GLU A 399 17.73 20.16 -20.13
CA GLU A 399 17.73 19.09 -21.11
C GLU A 399 18.25 17.80 -20.47
N ILE A 400 17.49 16.70 -20.65
CA ILE A 400 17.91 15.38 -20.22
C ILE A 400 17.60 14.35 -21.29
N ALA A 401 18.52 13.42 -21.51
CA ALA A 401 18.32 12.27 -22.38
C ALA A 401 18.91 11.02 -21.74
N TYR A 402 18.16 9.91 -21.80
CA TYR A 402 18.59 8.62 -21.28
C TYR A 402 18.02 7.46 -22.12
N ARG A 403 18.65 6.31 -21.97
CA ARG A 403 18.22 5.03 -22.56
C ARG A 403 18.05 3.99 -21.48
N THR A 404 16.94 3.29 -21.51
CA THR A 404 16.65 2.19 -20.62
C THR A 404 16.63 0.89 -21.41
N GLN A 405 17.42 -0.09 -20.98
CA GLN A 405 17.39 -1.45 -21.52
C GLN A 405 16.49 -2.30 -20.62
N HIS A 406 15.58 -3.01 -21.24
CA HIS A 406 14.71 -3.98 -20.59
C HIS A 406 15.15 -5.38 -21.01
N LEU A 407 15.60 -6.20 -20.05
CA LEU A 407 15.77 -7.62 -20.23
C LEU A 407 14.41 -8.27 -19.98
N LEU A 408 13.78 -8.77 -21.02
CA LEU A 408 12.51 -9.48 -20.87
C LEU A 408 12.75 -10.75 -20.04
N ASP A 409 11.98 -10.90 -18.96
CA ASP A 409 11.99 -12.10 -18.15
C ASP A 409 11.65 -13.30 -19.03
N ALA A 410 12.52 -14.30 -19.11
CA ALA A 410 12.31 -15.51 -19.91
C ALA A 410 11.07 -16.31 -19.48
N SER A 411 10.52 -16.04 -18.29
CA SER A 411 9.26 -16.60 -17.82
C SER A 411 8.04 -15.94 -18.46
N LEU A 412 8.20 -14.72 -19.04
CA LEU A 412 7.14 -14.02 -19.76
C LEU A 412 7.26 -14.39 -21.25
N PRO A 413 6.25 -15.00 -21.88
CA PRO A 413 6.32 -15.44 -23.27
C PRO A 413 6.41 -14.29 -24.26
N ASP A 414 5.89 -13.15 -23.87
CA ASP A 414 5.66 -11.99 -24.70
C ASP A 414 5.85 -10.72 -23.87
N PHE A 415 6.07 -9.60 -24.56
CA PHE A 415 6.18 -8.31 -23.88
C PHE A 415 4.90 -7.47 -24.05
N SER A 416 4.68 -6.62 -23.10
CA SER A 416 3.58 -5.67 -23.10
C SER A 416 3.99 -4.42 -22.34
N GLU A 417 3.94 -3.27 -23.02
CA GLU A 417 4.38 -2.00 -22.46
C GLU A 417 3.33 -0.90 -22.69
N GLU A 418 3.28 0.04 -21.78
CA GLU A 418 2.56 1.31 -21.93
C GLU A 418 3.54 2.46 -21.77
N LEU A 419 3.72 3.24 -22.85
CA LEU A 419 4.57 4.43 -22.82
C LEU A 419 3.71 5.67 -22.61
N PRO A 420 3.76 6.34 -21.47
CA PRO A 420 3.09 7.61 -21.24
C PRO A 420 3.64 8.71 -22.16
N VAL A 421 2.79 9.32 -22.96
CA VAL A 421 3.16 10.39 -23.90
C VAL A 421 2.80 11.76 -23.35
N GLN A 422 1.58 11.91 -22.82
CA GLN A 422 1.10 13.15 -22.23
C GLN A 422 1.62 13.31 -20.80
N GLN A 423 2.03 14.53 -20.47
CA GLN A 423 2.57 14.90 -19.16
C GLN A 423 1.62 15.89 -18.48
N ASP A 424 1.88 16.20 -17.21
CA ASP A 424 1.18 17.22 -16.43
C ASP A 424 1.69 18.65 -16.67
N ILE A 425 2.56 18.83 -17.67
CA ILE A 425 2.96 20.12 -18.25
C ILE A 425 2.70 20.10 -19.76
N PRO A 426 2.35 21.24 -20.38
CA PRO A 426 2.09 21.28 -21.82
C PRO A 426 3.37 21.01 -22.62
N ALA A 427 3.24 20.26 -23.72
CA ALA A 427 4.34 19.96 -24.62
C ALA A 427 4.09 20.62 -26.00
N LEU A 428 5.01 21.47 -26.44
CA LEU A 428 4.90 22.14 -27.75
C LEU A 428 5.13 21.15 -28.91
N LEU A 429 6.12 20.25 -28.73
CA LEU A 429 6.44 19.21 -29.68
C LEU A 429 6.72 17.89 -28.98
N THR A 430 6.03 16.85 -29.39
CA THR A 430 6.35 15.47 -29.01
C THR A 430 6.57 14.62 -30.25
N GLU A 431 7.75 14.06 -30.40
CA GLU A 431 8.09 13.06 -31.42
C GLU A 431 8.11 11.68 -30.76
N LEU A 432 7.28 10.77 -31.24
CA LEU A 432 7.17 9.41 -30.75
C LEU A 432 7.57 8.43 -31.85
N GLN A 433 8.44 7.48 -31.54
CA GLN A 433 8.93 6.50 -32.49
C GLN A 433 8.92 5.09 -31.90
N LEU A 434 8.34 4.15 -32.64
CA LEU A 434 8.41 2.71 -32.36
C LEU A 434 9.22 2.02 -33.47
N GLN A 435 10.23 1.25 -33.08
CA GLN A 435 11.04 0.44 -33.97
C GLN A 435 10.89 -1.05 -33.65
N VAL A 436 10.50 -1.85 -34.63
CA VAL A 436 10.32 -3.29 -34.46
C VAL A 436 10.94 -4.04 -35.65
N PRO A 437 11.46 -5.27 -35.51
CA PRO A 437 11.89 -6.08 -36.63
C PRO A 437 10.75 -6.30 -37.62
N ALA A 438 11.06 -6.28 -38.91
CA ALA A 438 10.04 -6.33 -39.98
C ALA A 438 9.18 -7.60 -39.95
N ASN A 439 9.73 -8.71 -39.45
CA ASN A 439 9.09 -10.01 -39.31
C ASN A 439 8.42 -10.21 -37.95
N ASN A 440 8.49 -9.23 -37.03
CA ASN A 440 7.91 -9.36 -35.71
C ASN A 440 6.43 -8.93 -35.71
N ARG A 441 5.58 -9.73 -35.04
CA ARG A 441 4.14 -9.46 -34.86
C ARG A 441 3.91 -8.60 -33.61
N VAL A 442 4.31 -7.35 -33.69
CA VAL A 442 4.05 -6.39 -32.61
C VAL A 442 2.79 -5.60 -32.92
N HIS A 443 1.85 -5.62 -32.02
CA HIS A 443 0.64 -4.79 -32.03
C HIS A 443 0.95 -3.50 -31.27
N PHE A 444 0.40 -2.38 -31.73
CA PHE A 444 0.54 -1.10 -31.05
C PHE A 444 -0.68 -0.21 -31.30
N LYS A 445 -0.99 0.65 -30.34
CA LYS A 445 -2.11 1.57 -30.36
C LYS A 445 -1.73 2.88 -29.68
N LEU A 446 -1.79 4.00 -30.42
CA LEU A 446 -1.71 5.32 -29.78
C LEU A 446 -3.10 5.64 -29.23
N ARG A 447 -3.23 5.63 -27.90
CA ARG A 447 -4.49 5.83 -27.18
C ARG A 447 -4.79 7.31 -26.99
N ASN A 448 -6.07 7.66 -27.03
CA ASN A 448 -6.58 9.01 -26.82
C ASN A 448 -5.98 10.07 -27.78
N SER A 449 -5.63 9.64 -29.02
CA SER A 449 -5.10 10.52 -30.05
C SER A 449 -5.48 10.03 -31.46
N ASP A 450 -5.94 10.94 -32.31
CA ASP A 450 -6.23 10.71 -33.74
C ASP A 450 -5.02 11.04 -34.61
N GLN A 451 -3.84 11.26 -34.01
CA GLN A 451 -2.65 11.66 -34.77
C GLN A 451 -2.23 10.57 -35.75
N LYS A 452 -2.06 10.96 -37.01
CA LYS A 452 -1.63 10.06 -38.09
C LYS A 452 -0.17 9.67 -37.89
N ARG A 453 0.11 8.39 -38.14
CA ARG A 453 1.46 7.83 -38.14
C ARG A 453 2.09 7.86 -39.52
N THR A 454 3.41 7.90 -39.55
CA THR A 454 4.22 7.55 -40.71
C THR A 454 4.93 6.21 -40.47
N GLU A 455 5.19 5.44 -41.54
CA GLU A 455 5.85 4.15 -41.40
C GLU A 455 6.91 4.02 -42.46
N THR A 456 8.10 3.54 -42.08
CA THR A 456 9.22 3.27 -42.99
C THR A 456 9.80 1.90 -42.71
N LEU A 457 10.33 1.25 -43.74
CA LEU A 457 11.02 -0.02 -43.67
C LEU A 457 12.46 0.16 -44.13
N ALA A 458 13.44 -0.05 -43.26
CA ALA A 458 14.85 0.04 -43.60
C ALA A 458 15.64 -0.93 -42.76
N ASN A 459 16.66 -1.58 -43.34
CA ASN A 459 17.60 -2.49 -42.66
C ASN A 459 16.89 -3.58 -41.84
N GLY A 460 15.77 -4.12 -42.33
CA GLY A 460 15.01 -5.16 -41.63
C GLY A 460 14.18 -4.66 -40.44
N MET A 461 14.14 -3.36 -40.19
CA MET A 461 13.34 -2.74 -39.13
C MET A 461 12.19 -1.89 -39.69
N ARG A 462 11.01 -2.05 -39.12
CA ARG A 462 9.86 -1.12 -39.33
C ARG A 462 9.99 0.00 -38.31
N THR A 463 9.94 1.23 -38.75
CA THR A 463 9.91 2.42 -37.91
C THR A 463 8.56 3.11 -38.08
N ILE A 464 7.82 3.21 -37.01
CA ILE A 464 6.53 3.87 -36.91
C ILE A 464 6.72 5.15 -36.14
N SER A 465 6.26 6.29 -36.66
CA SER A 465 6.49 7.59 -36.02
C SER A 465 5.22 8.42 -35.98
N TRP A 466 5.06 9.17 -34.89
CA TRP A 466 4.03 10.17 -34.68
C TRP A 466 4.65 11.50 -34.32
N LYS A 467 4.03 12.58 -34.71
CA LYS A 467 4.39 13.94 -34.32
C LYS A 467 3.16 14.62 -33.75
N LEU A 468 3.18 14.93 -32.46
CA LEU A 468 2.13 15.64 -31.74
C LEU A 468 2.62 17.06 -31.45
N GLU A 469 1.83 18.05 -31.83
CA GLU A 469 2.12 19.46 -31.60
C GLU A 469 1.08 20.04 -30.64
N ASN A 470 1.54 20.87 -29.69
CA ASN A 470 0.71 21.53 -28.69
C ASN A 470 -0.13 20.56 -27.85
N LEU A 471 0.52 19.49 -27.35
CA LEU A 471 -0.13 18.54 -26.47
C LEU A 471 -0.41 19.22 -25.12
N PRO A 472 -1.67 19.34 -24.67
CA PRO A 472 -2.00 20.02 -23.43
C PRO A 472 -1.46 19.27 -22.22
N ALA A 473 -1.28 19.98 -21.11
CA ALA A 473 -1.03 19.35 -19.83
C ALA A 473 -2.21 18.49 -19.41
N PHE A 474 -1.94 17.40 -18.72
CA PHE A 474 -2.97 16.62 -18.02
C PHE A 474 -2.79 16.82 -16.51
N GLU A 475 -3.58 17.69 -15.92
CA GLU A 475 -3.68 17.84 -14.49
C GLU A 475 -4.87 17.03 -13.98
N PRO A 476 -4.66 16.00 -13.14
CA PRO A 476 -5.75 15.22 -12.56
C PRO A 476 -6.65 16.13 -11.72
N LEU A 477 -7.94 16.10 -12.01
CA LEU A 477 -8.95 16.71 -11.15
C LEU A 477 -9.51 15.68 -10.18
N PRO A 478 -9.97 16.08 -8.99
CA PRO A 478 -10.69 15.19 -8.10
C PRO A 478 -11.85 14.50 -8.84
N TYR A 479 -11.97 13.20 -8.59
CA TYR A 479 -13.04 12.36 -9.19
C TYR A 479 -13.03 12.29 -10.72
N ASP A 480 -11.85 12.44 -11.34
CA ASP A 480 -11.66 12.07 -12.74
C ASP A 480 -11.90 10.57 -12.96
N PRO A 481 -12.36 10.16 -14.12
CA PRO A 481 -12.11 8.81 -14.60
C PRO A 481 -10.61 8.48 -14.54
N PRO A 482 -10.24 7.19 -14.53
CA PRO A 482 -8.83 6.80 -14.47
C PRO A 482 -7.99 7.53 -15.52
N ALA A 483 -6.80 7.98 -15.14
CA ALA A 483 -5.90 8.74 -16.04
C ALA A 483 -5.62 7.99 -17.36
N ARG A 484 -5.55 6.65 -17.32
CA ARG A 484 -5.42 5.79 -18.52
C ARG A 484 -6.51 6.06 -19.55
N ASP A 485 -7.72 6.38 -19.13
CA ASP A 485 -8.85 6.62 -20.05
C ASP A 485 -8.82 8.01 -20.68
N LEU A 486 -8.00 8.92 -20.14
CA LEU A 486 -7.97 10.33 -20.51
C LEU A 486 -6.66 10.76 -21.18
N THR A 487 -5.53 10.11 -20.85
CA THR A 487 -4.20 10.54 -21.29
C THR A 487 -3.74 9.87 -22.57
N VAL A 488 -2.94 10.59 -23.35
CA VAL A 488 -2.27 10.04 -24.54
C VAL A 488 -1.12 9.13 -24.11
N ALA A 489 -1.15 7.89 -24.58
CA ALA A 489 -0.10 6.90 -24.35
C ALA A 489 0.02 5.94 -25.55
N LEU A 490 1.18 5.31 -25.71
CA LEU A 490 1.40 4.27 -26.70
C LEU A 490 1.38 2.90 -26.00
N ASP A 491 0.37 2.10 -26.30
CA ASP A 491 0.30 0.70 -25.90
C ASP A 491 1.02 -0.16 -26.94
N ILE A 492 1.86 -1.11 -26.48
CA ILE A 492 2.66 -2.01 -27.32
C ILE A 492 2.51 -3.42 -26.76
N SER A 493 2.26 -4.42 -27.61
CA SER A 493 2.14 -5.82 -27.19
C SER A 493 2.55 -6.78 -28.29
N SER A 494 3.15 -7.91 -27.93
CA SER A 494 3.38 -9.05 -28.82
C SER A 494 2.36 -10.18 -28.64
N LEU A 495 1.36 -10.01 -27.79
CA LEU A 495 0.29 -10.99 -27.57
C LEU A 495 -0.69 -11.01 -28.76
N ASP A 496 -0.85 -12.19 -29.39
CA ASP A 496 -1.74 -12.35 -30.54
C ASP A 496 -3.23 -12.36 -30.18
N SER A 497 -3.58 -12.85 -28.99
CA SER A 497 -4.97 -12.96 -28.52
C SER A 497 -5.06 -13.15 -27.00
N TRP A 498 -6.27 -12.95 -26.46
CA TRP A 498 -6.57 -13.24 -25.06
C TRP A 498 -6.51 -14.74 -24.73
N ASP A 499 -6.80 -15.63 -25.69
CA ASP A 499 -6.64 -17.08 -25.52
C ASP A 499 -5.15 -17.45 -25.46
N ALA A 500 -4.27 -16.76 -26.21
CA ALA A 500 -2.82 -16.95 -26.08
C ALA A 500 -2.34 -16.52 -24.69
N PHE A 501 -2.87 -15.41 -24.15
CA PHE A 501 -2.62 -14.97 -22.78
C PHE A 501 -3.11 -16.01 -21.76
N ALA A 502 -4.32 -16.55 -21.90
CA ALA A 502 -4.87 -17.57 -21.01
C ALA A 502 -4.02 -18.84 -21.01
N THR A 503 -3.63 -19.31 -22.21
CA THR A 503 -2.78 -20.49 -22.39
C THR A 503 -1.44 -20.30 -21.68
N TRP A 504 -0.83 -19.11 -21.82
CA TRP A 504 0.40 -18.80 -21.12
C TRP A 504 0.22 -18.76 -19.61
N TYR A 505 -0.78 -18.05 -19.11
CA TYR A 505 -1.03 -17.93 -17.67
C TYR A 505 -1.29 -19.29 -17.01
N ARG A 506 -2.04 -20.18 -17.68
CA ARG A 506 -2.25 -21.55 -17.22
C ARG A 506 -0.96 -22.36 -17.15
N ARG A 507 -0.02 -22.17 -18.09
CA ARG A 507 1.30 -22.81 -18.02
C ARG A 507 2.12 -22.28 -16.84
N LEU A 508 2.06 -20.99 -16.60
CA LEU A 508 2.74 -20.33 -15.48
C LEU A 508 2.16 -20.81 -14.13
N ALA A 509 0.84 -20.92 -14.04
CA ALA A 509 0.13 -21.38 -12.85
C ALA A 509 0.16 -22.90 -12.65
N ARG A 510 0.83 -23.66 -13.55
CA ARG A 510 0.89 -25.13 -13.44
C ARG A 510 1.48 -25.54 -12.09
N GLY A 511 0.76 -26.43 -11.38
CA GLY A 511 1.11 -26.88 -10.04
C GLY A 511 0.47 -26.06 -8.91
N SER A 512 -0.16 -24.94 -9.23
CA SER A 512 -0.98 -24.21 -8.26
C SER A 512 -2.41 -24.73 -8.16
N ASP A 513 -2.81 -25.65 -9.04
CA ASP A 513 -4.12 -26.30 -9.16
C ASP A 513 -4.15 -27.73 -8.59
N ILE A 514 -3.08 -28.15 -7.90
CA ILE A 514 -2.99 -29.51 -7.34
C ILE A 514 -3.99 -29.66 -6.18
N GLN A 515 -4.85 -30.68 -6.29
CA GLN A 515 -5.73 -31.08 -5.19
C GLN A 515 -4.88 -31.57 -4.00
N ASP A 516 -5.19 -31.04 -2.84
CA ASP A 516 -4.47 -31.35 -1.60
C ASP A 516 -5.43 -31.81 -0.50
N PRO A 517 -5.10 -32.92 0.21
CA PRO A 517 -5.96 -33.44 1.27
C PRO A 517 -6.27 -32.43 2.39
N ALA A 518 -5.36 -31.50 2.71
CA ALA A 518 -5.58 -30.49 3.74
C ALA A 518 -6.58 -29.42 3.27
N VAL A 519 -6.53 -29.03 1.98
CA VAL A 519 -7.50 -28.12 1.37
C VAL A 519 -8.88 -28.76 1.35
N LYS A 520 -8.96 -30.06 0.94
CA LYS A 520 -10.21 -30.77 0.96
C LYS A 520 -10.80 -30.94 2.37
N ALA A 521 -9.98 -31.28 3.36
CA ALA A 521 -10.44 -31.37 4.74
C ALA A 521 -10.97 -30.02 5.25
N LYS A 522 -10.35 -28.91 4.86
CA LYS A 522 -10.83 -27.57 5.20
C LYS A 522 -12.13 -27.23 4.46
N ALA A 523 -12.28 -27.63 3.20
CA ALA A 523 -13.51 -27.46 2.45
C ALA A 523 -14.66 -28.25 3.09
N ASP A 524 -14.43 -29.52 3.49
CA ASP A 524 -15.41 -30.35 4.17
C ASP A 524 -15.82 -29.73 5.53
N ASP A 525 -14.87 -29.18 6.31
CA ASP A 525 -15.13 -28.47 7.56
C ASP A 525 -16.02 -27.24 7.35
N LEU A 526 -15.73 -26.42 6.38
CA LEU A 526 -16.49 -25.19 6.05
C LEU A 526 -17.87 -25.52 5.48
N ALA A 527 -18.00 -26.63 4.75
CA ALA A 527 -19.28 -27.11 4.21
C ALA A 527 -20.16 -27.76 5.27
N ALA A 528 -19.62 -28.25 6.39
CA ALA A 528 -20.35 -28.93 7.44
C ALA A 528 -21.41 -28.01 8.06
N GLY A 529 -22.67 -28.44 8.05
CA GLY A 529 -23.81 -27.69 8.58
C GLY A 529 -24.19 -26.45 7.77
N ALA A 530 -23.63 -26.26 6.57
CA ALA A 530 -24.06 -25.16 5.69
C ALA A 530 -25.49 -25.38 5.19
N ALA A 531 -26.32 -24.33 5.30
CA ALA A 531 -27.75 -24.44 4.98
C ALA A 531 -28.03 -24.44 3.48
N SER A 532 -27.13 -23.91 2.65
CA SER A 532 -27.33 -23.78 1.21
C SER A 532 -26.01 -23.71 0.45
N ARG A 533 -26.06 -23.75 -0.89
CA ARG A 533 -24.92 -23.46 -1.76
C ARG A 533 -24.32 -22.05 -1.45
N LEU A 534 -25.16 -21.05 -1.34
CA LEU A 534 -24.74 -19.68 -1.04
C LEU A 534 -24.07 -19.58 0.33
N ASP A 535 -24.54 -20.32 1.34
CA ASP A 535 -23.91 -20.37 2.66
C ASP A 535 -22.52 -21.03 2.62
N LYS A 536 -22.34 -22.08 1.78
CA LYS A 536 -21.01 -22.68 1.54
C LYS A 536 -20.05 -21.68 0.94
N ILE A 537 -20.48 -20.95 -0.10
CA ILE A 537 -19.67 -19.91 -0.77
C ILE A 537 -19.30 -18.81 0.25
N ARG A 538 -20.26 -18.31 1.02
CA ARG A 538 -20.04 -17.29 2.05
C ARG A 538 -18.99 -17.73 3.08
N ARG A 539 -19.11 -18.93 3.64
CA ARG A 539 -18.17 -19.45 4.65
C ARG A 539 -16.75 -19.62 4.09
N ALA A 540 -16.63 -20.10 2.84
CA ALA A 540 -15.33 -20.18 2.17
C ALA A 540 -14.73 -18.80 1.94
N TYR A 541 -15.52 -17.83 1.48
CA TYR A 541 -15.12 -16.44 1.29
C TYR A 541 -14.64 -15.81 2.60
N GLU A 542 -15.47 -15.84 3.65
CA GLU A 542 -15.15 -15.28 4.97
C GLU A 542 -13.87 -15.88 5.55
N PHE A 543 -13.69 -17.20 5.41
CA PHE A 543 -12.47 -17.88 5.84
C PHE A 543 -11.22 -17.35 5.11
N VAL A 544 -11.28 -17.24 3.77
CA VAL A 544 -10.15 -16.81 2.98
C VAL A 544 -9.91 -15.30 3.15
N SER A 545 -10.94 -14.47 3.23
CA SER A 545 -10.83 -13.03 3.47
C SER A 545 -10.16 -12.70 4.81
N ALA A 546 -10.42 -13.53 5.84
CA ALA A 546 -9.78 -13.39 7.14
C ALA A 546 -8.29 -13.76 7.15
N LEU A 547 -7.76 -14.40 6.10
CA LEU A 547 -6.33 -14.64 5.98
C LEU A 547 -5.61 -13.32 5.70
N ARG A 548 -4.41 -13.18 6.27
CA ARG A 548 -3.63 -11.96 6.09
C ARG A 548 -3.25 -11.73 4.63
N TYR A 549 -3.45 -10.50 4.16
CA TYR A 549 -2.96 -10.06 2.85
C TYR A 549 -1.47 -9.69 2.94
N VAL A 550 -0.65 -10.26 2.07
CA VAL A 550 0.78 -9.98 1.98
C VAL A 550 1.19 -9.99 0.50
N ALA A 551 1.51 -8.83 -0.03
CA ALA A 551 1.92 -8.64 -1.43
C ALA A 551 3.41 -8.24 -1.49
N ILE A 552 4.30 -9.11 -1.01
CA ILE A 552 5.75 -8.92 -1.11
C ILE A 552 6.29 -10.01 -2.03
N GLU A 553 6.17 -9.81 -3.35
CA GLU A 553 6.58 -10.78 -4.34
C GLU A 553 7.24 -10.09 -5.51
N PHE A 554 8.46 -10.54 -5.86
CA PHE A 554 9.24 -10.03 -6.98
C PHE A 554 9.33 -11.07 -8.10
N GLY A 555 9.53 -10.60 -9.33
CA GLY A 555 9.67 -11.44 -10.49
C GLY A 555 8.43 -12.28 -10.79
N VAL A 556 8.64 -13.52 -11.26
CA VAL A 556 7.55 -14.41 -11.67
C VAL A 556 6.53 -14.73 -10.55
N ASN A 557 6.94 -14.67 -9.30
CA ASN A 557 6.05 -14.91 -8.16
C ASN A 557 5.06 -13.75 -7.93
N GLY A 558 5.34 -12.56 -8.43
CA GLY A 558 4.38 -11.47 -8.48
C GLY A 558 3.16 -11.78 -9.37
N ILE A 559 3.31 -12.75 -10.29
CA ILE A 559 2.28 -13.11 -11.28
C ILE A 559 1.74 -14.53 -11.05
N ARG A 560 2.59 -15.48 -10.65
CA ARG A 560 2.24 -16.88 -10.44
C ARG A 560 1.57 -17.12 -9.08
N PRO A 561 0.35 -17.66 -9.02
CA PRO A 561 -0.27 -17.99 -7.74
C PRO A 561 0.45 -19.15 -7.05
N ARG A 562 0.48 -19.13 -5.74
CA ARG A 562 0.99 -20.23 -4.90
C ARG A 562 -0.01 -21.40 -4.86
N PRO A 563 0.48 -22.65 -4.61
CA PRO A 563 -0.42 -23.77 -4.33
C PRO A 563 -1.35 -23.46 -3.16
N PRO A 564 -2.67 -23.81 -3.25
CA PRO A 564 -3.65 -23.55 -2.21
C PRO A 564 -3.28 -24.10 -0.84
N ALA A 565 -2.69 -25.32 -0.81
CA ALA A 565 -2.20 -25.93 0.43
C ALA A 565 -1.16 -25.08 1.15
N LEU A 566 -0.28 -24.43 0.40
CA LEU A 566 0.75 -23.57 0.94
C LEU A 566 0.14 -22.27 1.52
N VAL A 567 -0.84 -21.67 0.83
CA VAL A 567 -1.59 -20.50 1.32
C VAL A 567 -2.36 -20.85 2.60
N LEU A 568 -3.02 -22.02 2.61
CA LEU A 568 -3.73 -22.52 3.78
C LEU A 568 -2.80 -22.76 4.98
N GLN A 569 -1.65 -23.37 4.75
CA GLN A 569 -0.63 -23.63 5.77
C GLN A 569 -0.05 -22.33 6.32
N ASN A 570 0.24 -21.36 5.44
CA ASN A 570 0.90 -20.10 5.80
C ASN A 570 -0.03 -19.13 6.49
N ARG A 571 -1.34 -19.22 6.24
CA ARG A 571 -2.33 -18.29 6.70
C ARG A 571 -2.16 -16.87 6.15
N TYR A 572 -1.50 -16.72 4.99
CA TYR A 572 -1.39 -15.46 4.25
C TYR A 572 -1.23 -15.71 2.73
N GLY A 573 -1.52 -14.71 1.94
CA GLY A 573 -1.32 -14.67 0.50
C GLY A 573 -1.70 -13.32 -0.08
N ASP A 574 -1.33 -13.06 -1.32
CA ASP A 574 -1.78 -11.89 -2.06
C ASP A 574 -3.10 -12.16 -2.84
N CYS A 575 -3.49 -11.24 -3.75
CA CYS A 575 -4.75 -11.36 -4.48
C CYS A 575 -4.90 -12.69 -5.22
N LYS A 576 -3.89 -13.08 -6.00
CA LYS A 576 -3.91 -14.31 -6.80
C LYS A 576 -3.87 -15.58 -5.93
N ASP A 577 -3.14 -15.55 -4.83
CA ASP A 577 -3.00 -16.65 -3.90
C ASP A 577 -4.33 -16.94 -3.18
N LYS A 578 -4.97 -15.88 -2.67
CA LYS A 578 -6.24 -15.97 -1.95
C LYS A 578 -7.38 -16.34 -2.89
N ALA A 579 -7.42 -15.75 -4.10
CA ALA A 579 -8.39 -16.16 -5.13
C ALA A 579 -8.24 -17.64 -5.49
N ASN A 580 -7.00 -18.12 -5.68
CA ASN A 580 -6.74 -19.53 -6.00
C ASN A 580 -7.12 -20.48 -4.87
N LEU A 581 -6.85 -20.12 -3.61
CA LEU A 581 -7.30 -20.91 -2.44
C LEU A 581 -8.83 -20.98 -2.37
N LEU A 582 -9.52 -19.84 -2.58
CA LEU A 582 -10.98 -19.81 -2.59
C LEU A 582 -11.54 -20.76 -3.66
N ILE A 583 -11.00 -20.69 -4.87
CA ILE A 583 -11.40 -21.54 -6.00
C ILE A 583 -11.19 -23.03 -5.67
N ALA A 584 -10.05 -23.39 -5.08
CA ALA A 584 -9.77 -24.76 -4.68
C ALA A 584 -10.76 -25.27 -3.61
N LEU A 585 -11.06 -24.47 -2.59
CA LEU A 585 -12.07 -24.80 -1.57
C LEU A 585 -13.46 -24.99 -2.18
N LEU A 586 -13.86 -24.11 -3.09
CA LEU A 586 -15.16 -24.20 -3.76
C LEU A 586 -15.23 -25.42 -4.68
N ALA A 587 -14.17 -25.75 -5.40
CA ALA A 587 -14.08 -26.94 -6.24
C ALA A 587 -14.24 -28.22 -5.42
N ASP A 588 -13.59 -28.32 -4.25
CA ASP A 588 -13.73 -29.44 -3.33
C ASP A 588 -15.15 -29.56 -2.72
N MET A 589 -15.90 -28.45 -2.66
CA MET A 589 -17.32 -28.43 -2.28
C MET A 589 -18.28 -28.72 -3.46
N GLY A 590 -17.74 -28.98 -4.68
CA GLY A 590 -18.52 -29.20 -5.90
C GLY A 590 -19.14 -27.93 -6.49
N ILE A 591 -18.50 -26.78 -6.27
CA ILE A 591 -18.96 -25.47 -6.73
C ILE A 591 -18.04 -24.99 -7.85
N ASP A 592 -18.56 -24.82 -9.08
CA ASP A 592 -17.82 -24.24 -10.20
C ASP A 592 -17.45 -22.80 -9.87
N SER A 593 -16.17 -22.50 -10.03
CA SER A 593 -15.61 -21.16 -9.86
C SER A 593 -14.39 -21.00 -10.73
N ARG A 594 -14.08 -19.78 -11.12
CA ARG A 594 -13.02 -19.50 -12.10
C ARG A 594 -12.14 -18.37 -11.64
N PHE A 595 -10.86 -18.50 -11.97
CA PHE A 595 -9.89 -17.46 -11.75
C PHE A 595 -10.13 -16.32 -12.75
N SER A 596 -10.03 -15.10 -12.29
CA SER A 596 -10.16 -13.91 -13.14
C SER A 596 -9.17 -12.82 -12.76
N VAL A 597 -8.75 -12.05 -13.75
CA VAL A 597 -7.87 -10.88 -13.57
C VAL A 597 -8.53 -9.63 -14.10
N LEU A 598 -8.29 -8.50 -13.44
CA LEU A 598 -8.84 -7.21 -13.82
C LEU A 598 -7.84 -6.07 -13.54
N ASN A 599 -8.12 -4.89 -14.07
CA ASN A 599 -7.43 -3.68 -13.70
C ASN A 599 -8.23 -2.94 -12.63
N ARG A 600 -7.81 -3.05 -11.37
CA ARG A 600 -8.42 -2.33 -10.26
C ARG A 600 -8.11 -0.83 -10.38
N GLY A 601 -9.15 -0.01 -10.40
CA GLY A 601 -9.03 1.45 -10.48
C GLY A 601 -8.79 2.01 -11.88
N SER A 602 -8.70 1.16 -12.96
CA SER A 602 -8.55 1.62 -14.34
C SER A 602 -9.37 0.77 -15.31
N SER A 603 -9.58 1.26 -16.53
CA SER A 603 -10.22 0.48 -17.60
C SER A 603 -9.25 -0.49 -18.26
N THR A 604 -9.80 -1.57 -18.83
CA THR A 604 -9.08 -2.53 -19.67
C THR A 604 -9.52 -2.37 -21.12
N ASP A 605 -8.59 -2.17 -22.05
CA ASP A 605 -8.91 -2.24 -23.48
C ASP A 605 -9.05 -3.71 -23.89
N VAL A 606 -10.30 -4.17 -23.93
CA VAL A 606 -10.64 -5.56 -24.29
C VAL A 606 -10.28 -5.92 -25.73
N THR A 607 -10.04 -4.90 -26.59
CA THR A 607 -9.68 -5.09 -28.01
C THR A 607 -8.18 -5.20 -28.25
N PHE A 608 -7.36 -4.93 -27.22
CA PHE A 608 -5.91 -4.89 -27.30
C PHE A 608 -5.27 -5.93 -26.36
N PRO A 609 -4.98 -7.15 -26.82
CA PRO A 609 -4.34 -8.16 -25.99
C PRO A 609 -2.98 -7.68 -25.47
N SER A 610 -2.91 -7.50 -24.15
CA SER A 610 -1.70 -7.00 -23.47
C SER A 610 -1.81 -7.25 -21.97
N TRP A 611 -0.71 -7.10 -21.23
CA TRP A 611 -0.74 -7.15 -19.78
C TRP A 611 -1.29 -5.83 -19.22
N GLN A 612 -2.57 -5.80 -18.89
CA GLN A 612 -3.26 -4.63 -18.36
C GLN A 612 -3.82 -4.84 -16.94
N PHE A 613 -3.47 -5.92 -16.29
CA PHE A 613 -4.08 -6.38 -15.05
C PHE A 613 -3.17 -6.14 -13.85
N ASN A 614 -3.75 -5.69 -12.75
CA ASN A 614 -3.06 -5.49 -11.48
C ASN A 614 -3.74 -6.23 -10.32
N HIS A 615 -4.82 -6.96 -10.57
CA HIS A 615 -5.60 -7.62 -9.53
C HIS A 615 -6.20 -8.94 -10.00
N ALA A 616 -6.42 -9.86 -9.05
CA ALA A 616 -7.04 -11.16 -9.27
C ALA A 616 -8.15 -11.42 -8.26
N ILE A 617 -9.30 -11.91 -8.76
CA ILE A 617 -10.48 -12.27 -7.95
C ILE A 617 -11.10 -13.57 -8.44
N ALA A 618 -12.00 -14.14 -7.67
CA ALA A 618 -12.74 -15.34 -8.07
C ALA A 618 -14.11 -14.97 -8.67
N TYR A 619 -14.46 -15.67 -9.75
CA TYR A 619 -15.78 -15.61 -10.39
C TYR A 619 -16.53 -16.91 -10.15
N VAL A 620 -17.77 -16.83 -9.66
CA VAL A 620 -18.67 -17.98 -9.47
C VAL A 620 -19.89 -17.79 -10.36
N PRO A 621 -20.04 -18.59 -11.43
CA PRO A 621 -21.18 -18.49 -12.34
C PRO A 621 -22.50 -18.73 -11.62
N LYS A 622 -23.54 -18.00 -12.02
CA LYS A 622 -24.90 -18.22 -11.51
C LYS A 622 -25.38 -19.66 -11.71
N THR A 623 -26.12 -20.13 -10.74
CA THR A 623 -26.74 -21.48 -10.75
C THR A 623 -28.14 -21.35 -10.14
N PRO A 624 -29.14 -20.81 -10.90
CA PRO A 624 -30.47 -20.51 -10.37
C PRO A 624 -31.18 -21.71 -9.79
N GLU A 625 -31.01 -22.90 -10.40
CA GLU A 625 -31.54 -24.18 -9.95
C GLU A 625 -30.98 -24.63 -8.59
N ALA A 626 -29.81 -24.12 -8.19
CA ALA A 626 -29.20 -24.39 -6.90
C ALA A 626 -29.34 -23.20 -5.91
N GLY A 627 -30.25 -22.26 -6.21
CA GLY A 627 -30.55 -21.13 -5.33
C GLY A 627 -29.57 -19.98 -5.42
N GLN A 628 -28.75 -19.93 -6.49
CA GLN A 628 -27.84 -18.81 -6.79
C GLN A 628 -28.23 -18.16 -8.12
N PRO A 629 -29.15 -17.19 -8.12
CA PRO A 629 -29.71 -16.63 -9.35
C PRO A 629 -28.79 -15.69 -10.12
N GLU A 630 -27.74 -15.16 -9.47
CA GLU A 630 -26.81 -14.17 -10.02
C GLU A 630 -25.38 -14.69 -10.02
N ASP A 631 -24.57 -14.15 -10.94
CA ASP A 631 -23.12 -14.31 -10.91
C ASP A 631 -22.54 -13.67 -9.65
N LEU A 632 -21.53 -14.31 -9.03
CA LEU A 632 -20.83 -13.74 -7.90
C LEU A 632 -19.38 -13.46 -8.26
N TRP A 633 -18.96 -12.28 -7.93
CA TRP A 633 -17.57 -11.85 -7.97
C TRP A 633 -17.08 -11.74 -6.52
N LEU A 634 -15.95 -12.36 -6.22
CA LEU A 634 -15.48 -12.53 -4.85
C LEU A 634 -14.02 -12.07 -4.76
N ASP A 635 -13.82 -10.91 -4.15
CA ASP A 635 -12.49 -10.40 -3.81
C ASP A 635 -12.17 -10.70 -2.35
N THR A 636 -11.23 -11.59 -2.12
CA THR A 636 -10.81 -12.04 -0.79
C THR A 636 -9.67 -11.21 -0.22
N THR A 637 -9.22 -10.15 -0.89
CA THR A 637 -8.08 -9.35 -0.43
C THR A 637 -8.44 -8.40 0.69
N ASP A 638 -9.70 -7.98 0.74
CA ASP A 638 -10.21 -7.08 1.77
C ASP A 638 -10.96 -7.84 2.86
N SER A 639 -10.45 -7.75 4.09
CA SER A 639 -11.06 -8.40 5.25
C SER A 639 -12.20 -7.58 5.89
N THR A 640 -12.48 -6.38 5.37
CA THR A 640 -13.58 -5.51 5.83
C THR A 640 -14.80 -5.53 4.92
N ALA A 641 -14.72 -6.19 3.76
CA ALA A 641 -15.83 -6.30 2.83
C ALA A 641 -16.80 -7.41 3.26
N PRO A 642 -18.05 -7.08 3.66
CA PRO A 642 -19.06 -8.09 3.95
C PRO A 642 -19.40 -8.90 2.69
N PHE A 643 -19.61 -10.20 2.84
CA PHE A 643 -20.05 -11.03 1.71
C PHE A 643 -21.43 -10.59 1.20
N PRO A 644 -21.64 -10.41 -0.08
CA PRO A 644 -20.73 -10.53 -1.23
C PRO A 644 -20.28 -9.15 -1.79
N THR A 645 -20.03 -8.18 -0.92
CA THR A 645 -19.62 -6.83 -1.31
C THR A 645 -18.21 -6.83 -1.90
N LEU A 646 -18.02 -6.05 -2.96
CA LEU A 646 -16.75 -5.83 -3.62
C LEU A 646 -16.17 -4.46 -3.28
N SER A 647 -14.86 -4.36 -3.37
CA SER A 647 -14.15 -3.07 -3.32
C SER A 647 -14.61 -2.13 -4.46
N PRO A 648 -14.67 -0.81 -4.23
CA PRO A 648 -15.05 0.17 -5.26
C PRO A 648 -14.23 0.07 -6.55
N GLY A 649 -12.94 -0.27 -6.44
CA GLY A 649 -12.04 -0.38 -7.57
C GLY A 649 -12.34 -1.53 -8.53
N ASP A 650 -13.10 -2.53 -8.13
CA ASP A 650 -13.39 -3.75 -8.90
C ASP A 650 -14.68 -3.63 -9.71
N VAL A 651 -15.71 -3.01 -9.14
CA VAL A 651 -17.03 -2.96 -9.77
C VAL A 651 -17.01 -2.10 -11.03
N GLY A 652 -17.72 -2.58 -12.05
CA GLY A 652 -17.78 -1.93 -13.37
C GLY A 652 -16.57 -2.19 -14.26
N ARG A 653 -15.56 -2.95 -13.78
CA ARG A 653 -14.36 -3.30 -14.55
C ARG A 653 -14.60 -4.50 -15.46
N ALA A 654 -13.94 -4.52 -16.61
CA ALA A 654 -13.87 -5.69 -17.45
C ALA A 654 -12.83 -6.66 -16.87
N ALA A 655 -13.29 -7.82 -16.42
CA ALA A 655 -12.43 -8.89 -15.92
C ALA A 655 -12.25 -9.97 -16.99
N LEU A 656 -11.01 -10.41 -17.19
CA LEU A 656 -10.68 -11.55 -18.03
C LEU A 656 -10.84 -12.83 -17.20
N VAL A 657 -11.90 -13.60 -17.49
CA VAL A 657 -12.21 -14.85 -16.81
C VAL A 657 -11.59 -16.02 -17.55
N PHE A 658 -10.80 -16.83 -16.88
CA PHE A 658 -10.14 -17.98 -17.47
C PHE A 658 -11.08 -19.21 -17.54
N ASN A 659 -11.05 -19.87 -18.66
CA ASN A 659 -11.83 -21.09 -18.94
C ASN A 659 -10.92 -22.13 -19.61
N GLY A 660 -10.02 -22.71 -18.85
CA GLY A 660 -8.96 -23.57 -19.39
C GLY A 660 -7.97 -22.79 -20.22
N ASP A 661 -7.82 -23.19 -21.52
CA ASP A 661 -6.92 -22.52 -22.50
C ASP A 661 -7.60 -21.35 -23.24
N SER A 662 -8.82 -20.99 -22.84
CA SER A 662 -9.53 -19.83 -23.37
C SER A 662 -9.85 -18.83 -22.26
N ALA A 663 -10.15 -17.61 -22.63
CA ALA A 663 -10.58 -16.57 -21.72
C ALA A 663 -11.68 -15.70 -22.34
N GLN A 664 -12.51 -15.12 -21.50
CA GLN A 664 -13.54 -14.18 -21.94
C GLN A 664 -13.63 -12.99 -21.00
N PHE A 665 -13.95 -11.83 -21.55
CA PHE A 665 -14.27 -10.67 -20.73
C PHE A 665 -15.71 -10.72 -20.23
N LEU A 666 -15.87 -10.50 -18.95
CA LEU A 666 -17.15 -10.24 -18.30
C LEU A 666 -17.04 -8.95 -17.48
N ASN A 667 -18.12 -8.19 -17.39
CA ASN A 667 -18.14 -7.02 -16.51
C ASN A 667 -18.35 -7.45 -15.06
N VAL A 668 -17.51 -6.96 -14.17
CA VAL A 668 -17.66 -7.17 -12.73
C VAL A 668 -18.87 -6.38 -12.25
N THR A 669 -19.87 -7.10 -11.78
CA THR A 669 -21.10 -6.53 -11.24
C THR A 669 -21.15 -6.66 -9.73
N ALA A 670 -21.62 -5.64 -9.02
CA ALA A 670 -21.93 -5.79 -7.62
C ALA A 670 -23.07 -6.83 -7.44
N ALA A 671 -22.95 -7.69 -6.45
CA ALA A 671 -24.04 -8.60 -6.11
C ALA A 671 -25.20 -7.80 -5.52
N GLY A 672 -26.41 -8.15 -5.94
CA GLY A 672 -27.62 -7.40 -5.61
C GLY A 672 -27.85 -6.20 -6.53
N LYS A 673 -29.09 -5.73 -6.58
CA LYS A 673 -29.50 -4.61 -7.46
C LYS A 673 -29.09 -3.23 -6.91
N GLU A 674 -28.68 -3.17 -5.67
CA GLU A 674 -28.47 -1.93 -4.93
C GLU A 674 -26.98 -1.80 -4.58
N GLY A 675 -26.26 -0.84 -5.17
CA GLY A 675 -24.86 -0.52 -4.87
C GLY A 675 -24.62 -0.14 -3.40
N ALA A 676 -24.15 1.08 -3.15
CA ALA A 676 -24.11 1.65 -1.80
C ALA A 676 -25.50 2.08 -1.34
N ARG A 677 -25.90 1.68 -0.14
CA ARG A 677 -27.17 2.09 0.43
C ARG A 677 -27.00 2.63 1.85
N LEU A 678 -27.57 3.81 2.09
CA LEU A 678 -27.72 4.41 3.41
C LEU A 678 -29.20 4.68 3.67
N GLU A 679 -29.72 4.14 4.77
CA GLU A 679 -31.01 4.48 5.33
C GLU A 679 -30.81 5.27 6.62
N GLU A 680 -31.43 6.44 6.68
CA GLU A 680 -31.33 7.34 7.82
C GLU A 680 -32.68 7.67 8.35
N PHE A 681 -32.91 7.48 9.65
CA PHE A 681 -34.15 7.72 10.32
C PHE A 681 -33.98 8.64 11.53
N TRP A 682 -34.64 9.78 11.52
CA TRP A 682 -34.67 10.73 12.62
C TRP A 682 -36.06 10.81 13.23
N ARG A 683 -36.16 10.73 14.54
CA ARG A 683 -37.38 10.97 15.26
C ARG A 683 -37.11 11.89 16.43
N LEU A 684 -37.61 13.10 16.38
CA LEU A 684 -37.36 14.15 17.34
C LEU A 684 -38.66 14.75 17.85
N ALA A 685 -38.79 14.98 19.17
CA ALA A 685 -39.93 15.58 19.80
C ALA A 685 -39.52 16.86 20.56
N GLN A 686 -40.26 17.94 20.36
CA GLN A 686 -40.07 19.19 21.09
C GLN A 686 -40.49 18.98 22.52
N GLN A 687 -39.67 19.39 23.45
CA GLN A 687 -39.95 19.38 24.89
C GLN A 687 -40.62 20.72 25.32
N PRO A 688 -41.28 20.79 26.46
CA PRO A 688 -41.92 22.04 26.96
C PRO A 688 -40.92 23.20 27.14
N ASP A 689 -39.65 22.96 27.29
CA ASP A 689 -38.56 23.94 27.36
C ASP A 689 -38.05 24.40 25.98
N GLY A 690 -38.65 23.89 24.90
CA GLY A 690 -38.29 24.20 23.53
C GLY A 690 -37.17 23.33 22.94
N VAL A 691 -36.46 22.52 23.75
CA VAL A 691 -35.41 21.62 23.32
C VAL A 691 -36.02 20.44 22.58
N TRP A 692 -35.41 20.04 21.48
CA TRP A 692 -35.77 18.85 20.71
C TRP A 692 -34.97 17.65 21.16
N LYS A 693 -35.67 16.56 21.52
CA LYS A 693 -35.01 15.31 21.93
C LYS A 693 -35.53 14.11 21.15
N GLY A 694 -34.65 13.17 20.87
CA GLY A 694 -35.04 11.95 20.17
C GLY A 694 -33.86 11.06 19.77
N VAL A 695 -34.02 10.37 18.64
CA VAL A 695 -33.06 9.38 18.14
C VAL A 695 -32.75 9.61 16.68
N LEU A 696 -31.51 9.32 16.29
CA LEU A 696 -31.06 9.03 14.94
C LEU A 696 -30.72 7.56 14.84
N ILE A 697 -31.16 6.93 13.76
CA ILE A 697 -30.81 5.57 13.38
C ILE A 697 -30.22 5.61 11.98
N ASN A 698 -29.10 4.93 11.80
CA ASN A 698 -28.48 4.70 10.48
C ASN A 698 -28.31 3.20 10.23
N ASP A 699 -28.74 2.77 9.06
CA ASP A 699 -28.49 1.42 8.53
C ASP A 699 -27.72 1.55 7.21
N TRP A 700 -26.59 0.86 7.12
CA TRP A 700 -25.76 0.82 5.93
C TRP A 700 -25.77 -0.58 5.32
N SER A 701 -25.69 -0.65 3.99
CA SER A 701 -25.49 -1.92 3.30
C SER A 701 -24.66 -1.74 2.01
N GLY A 702 -24.10 -2.85 1.53
CA GLY A 702 -23.25 -2.86 0.35
C GLY A 702 -22.00 -1.98 0.55
N LEU A 703 -21.67 -1.16 -0.43
CA LEU A 703 -20.51 -0.28 -0.37
C LEU A 703 -20.57 0.79 0.72
N ALA A 704 -21.75 1.29 1.07
CA ALA A 704 -21.87 2.25 2.17
C ALA A 704 -21.46 1.63 3.52
N GLU A 705 -21.79 0.36 3.74
CA GLU A 705 -21.36 -0.40 4.91
C GLU A 705 -19.84 -0.64 4.89
N TYR A 706 -19.29 -1.05 3.74
CA TYR A 706 -17.87 -1.23 3.55
C TYR A 706 -17.08 0.05 3.87
N ASP A 707 -17.50 1.20 3.31
CA ASP A 707 -16.81 2.48 3.50
C ASP A 707 -16.78 2.89 4.97
N VAL A 708 -17.90 2.74 5.69
CA VAL A 708 -17.96 3.04 7.12
C VAL A 708 -17.06 2.11 7.92
N ARG A 709 -17.14 0.78 7.70
CA ARG A 709 -16.30 -0.19 8.39
C ARG A 709 -14.82 0.10 8.15
N ASN A 710 -14.44 0.40 6.91
CA ASN A 710 -13.05 0.69 6.54
C ASN A 710 -12.56 2.00 7.16
N SER A 711 -13.41 3.04 7.26
CA SER A 711 -13.04 4.34 7.85
C SER A 711 -12.78 4.27 9.36
N VAL A 712 -13.35 3.29 10.06
CA VAL A 712 -13.19 3.13 11.51
C VAL A 712 -12.37 1.90 11.90
N ARG A 713 -11.83 1.18 10.90
CA ARG A 713 -10.94 0.04 11.12
C ARG A 713 -9.68 0.49 11.86
N GLY A 714 -9.25 -0.30 12.85
CA GLY A 714 -8.06 0.00 13.65
C GLY A 714 -8.22 1.15 14.66
N LEU A 715 -9.35 1.86 14.66
CA LEU A 715 -9.62 2.89 15.65
C LEU A 715 -10.06 2.27 16.98
N SER A 716 -9.55 2.79 18.09
CA SER A 716 -10.06 2.47 19.42
C SER A 716 -11.53 2.90 19.58
N PRO A 717 -12.32 2.32 20.49
CA PRO A 717 -13.69 2.73 20.72
C PRO A 717 -13.88 4.24 20.92
N ARG A 718 -12.97 4.90 21.66
CA ARG A 718 -12.99 6.35 21.86
C ARG A 718 -12.74 7.14 20.58
N GLN A 719 -11.84 6.66 19.72
CA GLN A 719 -11.58 7.31 18.42
C GLN A 719 -12.78 7.12 17.48
N ARG A 720 -13.41 5.95 17.47
CA ARG A 720 -14.64 5.69 16.71
C ARG A 720 -15.76 6.65 17.15
N ASP A 721 -15.99 6.77 18.46
CA ASP A 721 -16.97 7.70 19.02
C ASP A 721 -16.67 9.15 18.61
N PHE A 722 -15.41 9.57 18.66
CA PHE A 722 -15.00 10.92 18.24
C PHE A 722 -15.25 11.18 16.76
N VAL A 723 -14.92 10.22 15.89
CA VAL A 723 -15.17 10.32 14.43
C VAL A 723 -16.66 10.47 14.17
N PHE A 724 -17.49 9.62 14.76
CA PHE A 724 -18.96 9.70 14.58
C PHE A 724 -19.57 10.94 15.20
N GLN A 725 -19.13 11.38 16.36
CA GLN A 725 -19.61 12.63 16.96
C GLN A 725 -19.25 13.85 16.09
N THR A 726 -18.04 13.86 15.52
CA THR A 726 -17.59 14.93 14.61
C THR A 726 -18.41 14.94 13.31
N GLU A 727 -18.75 13.77 12.76
CA GLU A 727 -19.62 13.64 11.61
C GLU A 727 -21.03 14.16 11.91
N LEU A 728 -21.61 13.71 13.02
CA LEU A 728 -22.95 14.10 13.45
C LEU A 728 -23.07 15.60 13.76
N ALA A 729 -22.04 16.20 14.34
CA ALA A 729 -22.01 17.65 14.60
C ALA A 729 -22.04 18.49 13.31
N LYS A 730 -21.59 17.93 12.17
CA LYS A 730 -21.72 18.58 10.86
C LYS A 730 -23.13 18.48 10.28
N GLN A 731 -23.86 17.41 10.66
CA GLN A 731 -25.23 17.20 10.19
C GLN A 731 -26.25 18.09 10.91
N LEU A 732 -26.00 18.39 12.18
CA LEU A 732 -26.91 19.14 13.01
C LEU A 732 -26.15 20.07 13.97
N ASP A 733 -26.07 21.35 13.62
CA ASP A 733 -25.36 22.38 14.38
C ASP A 733 -25.87 22.51 15.83
N ASN A 734 -24.98 22.77 16.77
CA ASN A 734 -25.27 23.02 18.18
C ASN A 734 -26.09 21.93 18.89
N SER A 735 -26.00 20.70 18.42
CA SER A 735 -26.72 19.56 19.00
C SER A 735 -25.77 18.66 19.78
N ASP A 736 -26.31 18.07 20.87
CA ASP A 736 -25.61 17.08 21.66
C ASP A 736 -26.00 15.67 21.20
N PHE A 737 -24.99 14.81 21.03
CA PHE A 737 -25.17 13.39 20.70
C PHE A 737 -24.64 12.53 21.85
N SER A 738 -25.45 11.61 22.33
CA SER A 738 -25.14 10.77 23.48
C SER A 738 -25.64 9.34 23.29
N ASN A 739 -25.15 8.43 24.12
CA ASN A 739 -25.51 7.01 24.05
C ASN A 739 -25.40 6.42 22.64
N LEU A 740 -24.27 6.73 21.98
CA LEU A 740 -23.97 6.15 20.67
C LEU A 740 -23.78 4.65 20.81
N HIS A 741 -24.57 3.90 20.08
CA HIS A 741 -24.43 2.45 19.96
C HIS A 741 -24.17 2.11 18.49
N LEU A 742 -23.10 1.36 18.23
CA LEU A 742 -22.70 0.88 16.91
C LEU A 742 -22.58 -0.63 16.93
N SER A 743 -23.09 -1.31 15.90
CA SER A 743 -22.87 -2.75 15.71
C SER A 743 -21.36 -3.06 15.72
N PRO A 744 -20.96 -4.26 16.13
CA PRO A 744 -19.56 -4.68 16.03
C PRO A 744 -19.03 -4.50 14.61
N VAL A 745 -18.05 -3.58 14.42
CA VAL A 745 -17.51 -3.24 13.09
C VAL A 745 -16.66 -4.34 12.50
N ASP A 746 -16.13 -5.23 13.34
CA ASP A 746 -15.25 -6.32 12.92
C ASP A 746 -16.01 -7.63 12.67
N ASP A 747 -17.29 -7.70 13.04
CA ASP A 747 -18.16 -8.87 12.76
C ASP A 747 -18.99 -8.61 11.49
N LEU A 748 -18.49 -9.12 10.36
CA LEU A 748 -19.12 -8.93 9.06
C LEU A 748 -20.45 -9.72 8.89
N SER A 749 -20.79 -10.61 9.82
CA SER A 749 -22.06 -11.35 9.81
C SER A 749 -23.22 -10.52 10.36
N ILE A 750 -22.92 -9.44 11.05
CA ILE A 750 -23.92 -8.51 11.64
C ILE A 750 -24.00 -7.26 10.75
N PRO A 751 -25.19 -6.91 10.22
CA PRO A 751 -25.35 -5.66 9.48
C PRO A 751 -24.90 -4.43 10.28
N LEU A 752 -24.30 -3.48 9.62
CA LEU A 752 -23.84 -2.26 10.28
C LEU A 752 -25.01 -1.35 10.59
N HIS A 753 -25.20 -1.08 11.87
CA HIS A 753 -26.29 -0.29 12.43
C HIS A 753 -25.74 0.66 13.47
N ARG A 754 -26.25 1.91 13.49
CA ARG A 754 -25.95 2.90 14.53
C ARG A 754 -27.25 3.50 15.04
N ASP A 755 -27.38 3.61 16.35
CA ASP A 755 -28.37 4.44 17.01
C ASP A 755 -27.72 5.42 17.99
N VAL A 756 -28.26 6.63 18.07
CA VAL A 756 -27.76 7.69 18.94
C VAL A 756 -28.85 8.59 19.44
N GLN A 757 -28.77 8.99 20.71
CA GLN A 757 -29.66 9.96 21.29
C GLN A 757 -29.25 11.38 20.87
N VAL A 758 -30.25 12.18 20.47
CA VAL A 758 -30.03 13.53 19.97
C VAL A 758 -30.75 14.54 20.87
N SER A 759 -30.07 15.64 21.21
CA SER A 759 -30.65 16.79 21.88
C SER A 759 -30.26 18.06 21.14
N SER A 760 -31.23 18.83 20.64
CA SER A 760 -30.99 20.04 19.83
C SER A 760 -31.76 21.23 20.36
N PRO A 761 -31.15 22.43 20.55
CA PRO A 761 -31.81 23.63 21.04
C PRO A 761 -32.75 24.28 20.02
N ALA A 762 -32.66 23.91 18.74
CA ALA A 762 -33.50 24.44 17.66
C ALA A 762 -34.17 23.30 16.89
N ALA A 763 -35.20 23.65 16.08
CA ALA A 763 -35.85 22.68 15.20
C ALA A 763 -34.83 22.00 14.29
N PRO A 764 -34.66 20.67 14.41
CA PRO A 764 -33.56 19.97 13.75
C PRO A 764 -33.95 19.63 12.32
N PHE A 765 -33.33 20.30 11.37
CA PHE A 765 -33.37 19.94 9.97
C PHE A 765 -31.99 19.35 9.63
N PRO A 766 -31.80 18.01 9.69
CA PRO A 766 -30.53 17.41 9.43
C PRO A 766 -30.01 17.73 8.02
N ARG A 767 -28.74 18.19 7.94
CA ARG A 767 -28.07 18.53 6.69
C ARG A 767 -27.43 17.29 6.04
N THR A 768 -28.18 16.21 6.00
CA THR A 768 -27.69 14.97 5.37
C THR A 768 -27.96 15.05 3.88
N GLY A 769 -27.18 15.86 3.19
CA GLY A 769 -27.25 15.99 1.75
C GLY A 769 -26.07 15.31 1.06
N PHE A 770 -26.13 15.29 -0.28
CA PHE A 770 -24.99 14.88 -1.08
C PHE A 770 -23.85 15.91 -0.96
N PRO A 771 -22.57 15.52 -0.85
CA PRO A 771 -21.45 16.43 -0.68
C PRO A 771 -21.09 17.16 -1.97
N VAL A 772 -21.97 18.03 -2.46
CA VAL A 772 -21.88 18.71 -3.76
C VAL A 772 -20.57 19.46 -3.90
N GLU A 773 -20.16 20.22 -2.88
CA GLU A 773 -18.95 21.05 -2.98
C GLU A 773 -17.67 20.19 -3.03
N THR A 774 -17.72 18.95 -2.55
CA THR A 774 -16.61 18.00 -2.66
C THR A 774 -16.46 17.48 -4.09
N TYR A 775 -17.56 17.05 -4.71
CA TYR A 775 -17.53 16.49 -6.07
C TYR A 775 -17.50 17.56 -7.17
N PHE A 776 -18.17 18.66 -6.96
CA PHE A 776 -18.41 19.73 -7.94
C PHE A 776 -17.69 21.04 -7.55
N ALA A 777 -16.48 20.95 -7.00
CA ALA A 777 -15.70 22.13 -6.60
C ALA A 777 -15.49 23.14 -7.74
N PRO A 778 -15.06 22.77 -8.96
CA PRO A 778 -15.06 23.70 -10.10
C PRO A 778 -16.48 24.04 -10.52
N PRO A 779 -16.78 25.29 -10.95
CA PRO A 779 -18.10 25.65 -11.47
C PRO A 779 -18.41 24.96 -12.81
N GLU A 780 -17.40 24.67 -13.61
CA GLU A 780 -17.46 24.00 -14.91
C GLU A 780 -16.33 22.98 -15.00
N ARG A 781 -16.47 22.01 -15.90
CA ARG A 781 -15.51 20.92 -16.09
C ARG A 781 -15.42 20.56 -17.58
N ASP A 782 -14.21 20.30 -18.07
CA ASP A 782 -13.93 19.98 -19.47
C ASP A 782 -13.97 18.48 -19.78
N ARG A 783 -14.24 17.63 -18.77
CA ARG A 783 -14.23 16.18 -18.87
C ARG A 783 -15.28 15.55 -17.94
N PRO A 784 -15.62 14.24 -18.12
CA PRO A 784 -16.60 13.58 -17.25
C PRO A 784 -16.18 13.57 -15.77
N LEU A 785 -17.18 13.48 -14.89
CA LEU A 785 -17.02 13.34 -13.44
C LEU A 785 -17.47 11.95 -12.99
N LEU A 786 -16.70 11.28 -12.17
CA LEU A 786 -17.05 9.98 -11.60
C LEU A 786 -17.58 10.16 -10.17
N LEU A 787 -18.87 9.98 -9.98
CA LEU A 787 -19.52 10.04 -8.67
C LEU A 787 -19.36 8.72 -7.92
N ASN A 788 -19.32 8.82 -6.60
CA ASN A 788 -19.33 7.67 -5.69
C ASN A 788 -18.36 6.55 -6.12
N ASN A 789 -17.14 6.91 -6.53
CA ASN A 789 -16.12 5.97 -7.03
C ASN A 789 -16.63 5.02 -8.15
N GLY A 790 -17.56 5.48 -8.98
CA GLY A 790 -18.15 4.68 -10.05
C GLY A 790 -19.25 3.73 -9.62
N GLN A 791 -19.77 3.87 -8.41
CA GLN A 791 -20.79 2.98 -7.85
C GLN A 791 -22.17 3.62 -7.81
N LYS A 792 -23.20 2.80 -7.99
CA LYS A 792 -24.58 3.20 -7.73
C LYS A 792 -24.76 3.52 -6.24
N LEU A 793 -25.59 4.50 -5.95
CA LEU A 793 -25.91 4.93 -4.59
C LEU A 793 -27.41 5.08 -4.43
N ARG A 794 -27.93 4.61 -3.30
CA ARG A 794 -29.27 4.95 -2.84
C ARG A 794 -29.19 5.47 -1.41
N LEU A 795 -29.59 6.72 -1.24
CA LEU A 795 -29.72 7.38 0.07
C LEU A 795 -31.18 7.63 0.34
N THR A 796 -31.70 7.11 1.44
CA THR A 796 -33.07 7.39 1.91
C THR A 796 -33.02 8.02 3.29
N GLN A 797 -33.81 9.08 3.49
CA GLN A 797 -33.89 9.76 4.78
C GLN A 797 -35.35 9.96 5.18
N THR A 798 -35.68 9.55 6.39
CA THR A 798 -36.96 9.83 7.02
C THR A 798 -36.78 10.68 8.26
N VAL A 799 -37.41 11.85 8.34
CA VAL A 799 -37.37 12.72 9.50
C VAL A 799 -38.78 12.90 10.05
N ILE A 800 -38.99 12.52 11.31
CA ILE A 800 -40.25 12.72 12.02
C ILE A 800 -40.06 13.78 13.09
N LEU A 801 -40.78 14.90 12.98
CA LEU A 801 -40.81 16.00 13.93
C LEU A 801 -42.17 16.04 14.68
N ILE A 802 -42.11 16.01 16.02
CA ILE A 802 -43.26 16.05 16.89
C ILE A 802 -43.21 17.37 17.68
N TYR A 803 -44.11 18.29 17.41
CA TYR A 803 -44.21 19.60 18.05
C TYR A 803 -45.00 19.50 19.37
N ASP A 804 -44.61 20.24 20.40
CA ASP A 804 -45.32 20.28 21.70
C ASP A 804 -46.62 21.07 21.57
N HIS A 805 -46.59 22.23 20.89
CA HIS A 805 -47.77 23.08 20.68
C HIS A 805 -47.75 23.70 19.27
N GLY A 806 -48.93 24.11 18.80
CA GLY A 806 -49.13 24.85 17.56
C GLY A 806 -49.13 23.94 16.32
N ASP A 807 -49.62 24.50 15.25
CA ASP A 807 -49.48 23.87 13.95
C ASP A 807 -48.08 24.19 13.38
N PRO A 808 -47.33 23.17 12.92
CA PRO A 808 -46.06 23.43 12.27
C PRO A 808 -46.24 24.27 10.99
N PRO A 809 -45.19 24.97 10.55
CA PRO A 809 -45.26 25.73 9.30
C PRO A 809 -45.60 24.77 8.16
N THR A 810 -46.35 25.27 7.17
CA THR A 810 -46.63 24.50 5.94
C THR A 810 -45.30 24.12 5.30
N GLY A 811 -45.06 22.83 5.12
CA GLY A 811 -43.84 22.36 4.47
C GLY A 811 -43.74 22.86 3.01
N PRO A 812 -42.54 22.94 2.47
CA PRO A 812 -42.35 23.33 1.07
C PRO A 812 -43.06 22.34 0.13
N ALA A 813 -43.34 22.78 -1.10
CA ALA A 813 -43.89 21.93 -2.14
C ALA A 813 -42.97 20.76 -2.40
N PRO A 814 -43.47 19.56 -2.74
CA PRO A 814 -42.62 18.40 -3.00
C PRO A 814 -41.56 18.70 -4.07
N PHE A 815 -40.32 18.26 -3.81
CA PHE A 815 -39.20 18.33 -4.72
C PHE A 815 -39.11 17.05 -5.53
N LYS A 816 -38.86 17.16 -6.83
CA LYS A 816 -38.51 16.06 -7.72
C LYS A 816 -37.67 16.60 -8.87
N ALA A 817 -36.54 15.95 -9.10
CA ALA A 817 -35.62 16.28 -10.19
C ALA A 817 -34.87 15.05 -10.70
N GLU A 818 -34.50 15.09 -11.97
CA GLU A 818 -33.76 14.03 -12.66
C GLU A 818 -32.71 14.66 -13.58
N ALA A 819 -31.48 14.11 -13.60
CA ALA A 819 -30.43 14.51 -14.52
C ALA A 819 -29.37 13.40 -14.66
N ALA A 820 -28.98 13.03 -15.87
CA ALA A 820 -27.87 12.12 -16.15
C ALA A 820 -27.80 10.86 -15.25
N GLY A 821 -28.92 10.15 -15.10
CA GLY A 821 -29.01 8.94 -14.29
C GLY A 821 -29.04 9.19 -12.76
N LEU A 822 -29.27 10.43 -12.34
CA LEU A 822 -29.53 10.78 -10.95
C LEU A 822 -31.02 11.11 -10.78
N HIS A 823 -31.62 10.63 -9.73
CA HIS A 823 -33.00 10.89 -9.34
C HIS A 823 -33.02 11.41 -7.90
N ALA A 824 -33.63 12.55 -7.68
CA ALA A 824 -33.77 13.13 -6.35
C ALA A 824 -35.24 13.51 -6.09
N ALA A 825 -35.77 13.13 -4.93
CA ALA A 825 -37.12 13.42 -4.52
C ALA A 825 -37.18 13.72 -3.02
N ALA A 826 -37.99 14.67 -2.60
CA ALA A 826 -38.28 14.91 -1.18
C ALA A 826 -39.67 15.51 -0.99
N SER A 827 -40.30 15.18 0.10
CA SER A 827 -41.63 15.71 0.44
C SER A 827 -41.87 15.80 1.96
N TRP A 828 -42.64 16.77 2.37
CA TRP A 828 -43.15 16.90 3.72
C TRP A 828 -44.66 16.58 3.76
N LYS A 829 -45.09 15.84 4.78
CA LYS A 829 -46.52 15.59 5.03
C LYS A 829 -46.84 15.62 6.53
N CYS A 830 -47.98 16.20 6.86
CA CYS A 830 -48.55 16.06 8.20
C CYS A 830 -49.18 14.67 8.31
N ILE A 831 -48.65 13.81 9.17
CA ILE A 831 -49.17 12.43 9.35
C ILE A 831 -50.21 12.33 10.46
N ARG A 832 -50.22 13.28 11.40
CA ARG A 832 -51.20 13.48 12.45
C ARG A 832 -51.01 14.85 13.09
N ALA A 833 -51.93 15.29 13.95
CA ALA A 833 -51.80 16.56 14.70
C ALA A 833 -50.38 16.68 15.32
N HIS A 834 -49.77 17.84 15.15
CA HIS A 834 -48.42 18.18 15.67
C HIS A 834 -47.30 17.25 15.19
N THR A 835 -47.51 16.41 14.19
CA THR A 835 -46.47 15.46 13.70
C THR A 835 -46.30 15.56 12.21
N TRP A 836 -45.05 15.93 11.80
CA TRP A 836 -44.64 16.02 10.41
C TRP A 836 -43.63 14.96 10.07
N GLN A 837 -43.72 14.47 8.85
CA GLN A 837 -42.75 13.52 8.29
C GLN A 837 -42.19 14.08 6.99
N ARG A 838 -40.85 14.12 6.91
CA ARG A 838 -40.13 14.31 5.66
C ARG A 838 -39.66 12.95 5.17
N GLU A 839 -39.84 12.68 3.90
CA GLU A 839 -39.21 11.59 3.17
C GLU A 839 -38.35 12.22 2.10
N ALA A 840 -37.07 11.76 1.99
CA ALA A 840 -36.17 12.21 0.97
C ALA A 840 -35.38 11.00 0.41
N GLU A 841 -35.15 11.01 -0.88
CA GLU A 841 -34.43 9.97 -1.59
C GLU A 841 -33.54 10.59 -2.64
N LEU A 842 -32.28 10.09 -2.72
CA LEU A 842 -31.35 10.31 -3.82
C LEU A 842 -30.88 8.97 -4.35
N GLU A 843 -31.04 8.75 -5.64
CA GLU A 843 -30.56 7.57 -6.33
C GLU A 843 -29.61 7.97 -7.45
N ILE A 844 -28.42 7.35 -7.50
CA ILE A 844 -27.43 7.44 -8.56
C ILE A 844 -27.39 6.09 -9.27
N THR A 845 -28.03 6.01 -10.44
CA THR A 845 -28.07 4.79 -11.27
C THR A 845 -26.94 4.75 -12.28
N GLU A 846 -26.45 5.92 -12.72
CA GLU A 846 -25.32 6.08 -13.63
C GLU A 846 -24.29 7.01 -12.97
N PRO A 847 -23.19 6.47 -12.42
CA PRO A 847 -22.24 7.27 -11.64
C PRO A 847 -21.29 8.14 -12.49
N LEU A 848 -21.18 7.87 -13.81
CA LEU A 848 -20.39 8.69 -14.73
C LEU A 848 -21.24 9.85 -15.24
N VAL A 849 -20.98 11.06 -14.78
CA VAL A 849 -21.63 12.28 -15.24
C VAL A 849 -20.89 12.83 -16.47
N PRO A 850 -21.51 12.85 -17.66
CA PRO A 850 -20.90 13.47 -18.85
C PRO A 850 -20.57 14.94 -18.60
N GLN A 851 -19.55 15.46 -19.29
CA GLN A 851 -19.20 16.88 -19.25
C GLN A 851 -20.40 17.79 -19.54
N THR A 852 -21.20 17.43 -20.54
CA THR A 852 -22.38 18.20 -20.96
C THR A 852 -23.43 18.36 -19.87
N ASP A 853 -23.50 17.42 -18.94
CA ASP A 853 -24.53 17.36 -17.89
C ASP A 853 -24.00 17.85 -16.53
N TYR A 854 -22.72 18.15 -16.43
CA TYR A 854 -22.04 18.52 -15.19
C TYR A 854 -22.73 19.66 -14.44
N VAL A 855 -23.01 20.77 -15.13
CA VAL A 855 -23.65 21.97 -14.53
C VAL A 855 -25.07 21.67 -14.10
N ALA A 856 -25.83 20.90 -14.91
CA ALA A 856 -27.23 20.55 -14.61
C ALA A 856 -27.31 19.65 -13.36
N VAL A 857 -26.45 18.64 -13.26
CA VAL A 857 -26.37 17.73 -12.11
C VAL A 857 -25.94 18.48 -10.86
N ARG A 858 -24.91 19.33 -10.95
CA ARG A 858 -24.48 20.19 -9.83
C ARG A 858 -25.61 21.04 -9.29
N HIS A 859 -26.35 21.71 -10.18
CA HIS A 859 -27.48 22.56 -9.80
C HIS A 859 -28.64 21.77 -9.20
N MET A 860 -28.96 20.61 -9.75
CA MET A 860 -29.97 19.70 -9.21
C MET A 860 -29.64 19.26 -7.77
N LEU A 861 -28.42 18.83 -7.52
CA LEU A 861 -27.98 18.34 -6.21
C LEU A 861 -27.91 19.47 -5.17
N ARG A 862 -27.53 20.71 -5.56
CA ARG A 862 -27.62 21.89 -4.68
C ARG A 862 -29.05 22.19 -4.29
N ASN A 863 -29.94 22.24 -5.24
CA ASN A 863 -31.36 22.50 -4.97
C ASN A 863 -31.97 21.41 -4.08
N TRP A 864 -31.54 20.13 -4.24
CA TRP A 864 -31.98 19.07 -3.37
C TRP A 864 -31.47 19.26 -1.94
N ASN A 865 -30.16 19.59 -1.78
CA ASN A 865 -29.59 19.90 -0.47
C ASN A 865 -30.28 21.09 0.19
N ASP A 866 -30.56 22.19 -0.56
CA ASP A 866 -31.28 23.37 -0.08
C ASP A 866 -32.69 23.01 0.40
N TYR A 867 -33.36 22.09 -0.32
CA TYR A 867 -34.68 21.60 0.11
C TYR A 867 -34.61 20.83 1.45
N LEU A 868 -33.54 20.11 1.71
CA LEU A 868 -33.41 19.32 2.94
C LEU A 868 -33.22 20.18 4.20
N ILE A 869 -32.77 21.42 4.08
CA ILE A 869 -32.52 22.33 5.20
C ILE A 869 -33.70 23.29 5.48
N HIS A 870 -34.74 23.21 4.68
CA HIS A 870 -35.99 23.98 4.81
C HIS A 870 -37.18 23.05 5.12
#